data_7a8614ba32ea8760ade0486d4e74a00a
#
_entry.id   7a8614ba32ea8760ade0486d4e74a00a
#
_cell.length_a   1.000
_cell.length_b   1.000
_cell.length_c   1.000
_cell.angle_alpha   90.00
_cell.angle_beta   90.00
_cell.angle_gamma   90.00
#
_symmetry.space_group_name_H-M   'P 1'
#
loop_
_entity.id
_entity.type
_entity.pdbx_description
1 polymer ?
#
loop_
_entity_poly.entity_id
_entity_poly.type
_entity_poly.pdbx_seq_one_letter_code
_entity_poly.pdbx_strand_id
1 'polypeptide(L)'
;MGDTSGTDANLAVVIDAMGGRSRPGQIAMAEAVEAAFTTGSHAVIQAGTGTGKSLAYLVPAARMARDKGPVVIATATLALQRQLIERELPRLASIDPDLTWAVLKGRQNYLCRQRMGEADGQESLLSIDTGSQQRGTLEEQAVLVHEWAHHTHTGDRDDLDAEIDSRVWRAVSVSAAECIGESRCPFGDECFSGLARARAMEADIVVTNHAMLAIDAIEGVPVLPERSALIIDEAHELVDRVTSAVTGELSVAVLERLAGDAARLSDDEGSLTDAVDDFAIALQELADSSPQQTARVTSWSQPMVLALTRVRDATRALVSSLSSALSDRRESESAEAGALQRVRAAAEEVFAVAGRLLALSGADVVWWSTEGGRGPVVRIAPLSVGDALAESLFPAQPVVLTSATIKAGGSFEPVLASLGLPEDTTCVDVGAGFDYARQGILYVARHVPAPDREGASMEALDELAMLVEAAGGRTLALFSSWNGVERAADYLRVRLAPAVDNGTVGPILVQRKGESVGPLVQRFAEEPASVLVGTVALWQGIDVPGKSLVLVTIDRIPFPRPDDPIVSARQAAVDAAGGSGFRQVALARAALLLAQGAGRLIRSESDRGVVAVLDPRMATSGYGSALRASLPPLWFTTDGAVVRDALARLNAPDEG
;
A
#
# COMPACT_ATOMS: atom_id res chain seq x y z
N MET A 1 -13.56 11.19 -34.71
CA MET A 1 -14.16 9.86 -34.58
C MET A 1 -13.09 8.88 -35.02
N GLY A 2 -12.19 8.48 -34.12
CA GLY A 2 -11.19 7.43 -34.39
C GLY A 2 -11.88 6.08 -34.42
N ASP A 3 -11.31 5.18 -35.20
CA ASP A 3 -11.83 3.83 -35.43
C ASP A 3 -11.78 2.99 -34.11
N THR A 4 -12.85 3.05 -33.33
CA THR A 4 -13.03 2.27 -32.10
C THR A 4 -13.29 0.78 -32.38
N SER A 5 -13.53 0.41 -33.63
CA SER A 5 -13.82 -0.97 -34.05
C SER A 5 -12.63 -1.94 -33.82
N GLY A 6 -11.42 -1.42 -33.75
CA GLY A 6 -10.21 -2.23 -33.55
C GLY A 6 -10.01 -2.71 -32.11
N THR A 7 -10.33 -1.90 -31.10
CA THR A 7 -10.11 -2.23 -29.68
C THR A 7 -11.12 -3.24 -29.18
N ASP A 8 -12.38 -3.09 -29.54
CA ASP A 8 -13.44 -4.06 -29.23
C ASP A 8 -13.15 -5.42 -29.84
N ALA A 9 -12.73 -5.46 -31.11
CA ALA A 9 -12.41 -6.71 -31.81
C ALA A 9 -11.20 -7.41 -31.14
N ASN A 10 -10.17 -6.68 -30.79
CA ASN A 10 -8.98 -7.23 -30.12
C ASN A 10 -9.31 -7.71 -28.71
N LEU A 11 -10.04 -6.90 -27.92
CA LEU A 11 -10.47 -7.29 -26.58
C LEU A 11 -11.38 -8.53 -26.63
N ALA A 12 -12.31 -8.61 -27.58
CA ALA A 12 -13.19 -9.75 -27.75
C ALA A 12 -12.38 -11.02 -28.10
N VAL A 13 -11.38 -10.92 -28.98
CA VAL A 13 -10.49 -12.04 -29.35
C VAL A 13 -9.69 -12.53 -28.14
N VAL A 14 -9.13 -11.62 -27.32
CA VAL A 14 -8.41 -11.99 -26.10
C VAL A 14 -9.33 -12.72 -25.12
N ILE A 15 -10.53 -12.20 -24.88
CA ILE A 15 -11.50 -12.78 -23.95
C ILE A 15 -12.00 -14.13 -24.43
N ASP A 16 -12.28 -14.28 -25.73
CA ASP A 16 -12.73 -15.54 -26.33
C ASP A 16 -11.63 -16.62 -26.23
N ALA A 17 -10.39 -16.26 -26.53
CA ALA A 17 -9.23 -17.15 -26.34
C ALA A 17 -9.03 -17.63 -24.90
N MET A 18 -9.51 -16.84 -23.94
CA MET A 18 -9.52 -17.20 -22.50
C MET A 18 -10.76 -18.03 -22.10
N GLY A 19 -11.67 -18.36 -23.03
CA GLY A 19 -12.93 -19.03 -22.73
C GLY A 19 -13.93 -18.18 -21.94
N GLY A 20 -13.74 -16.85 -21.94
CA GLY A 20 -14.58 -15.88 -21.24
C GLY A 20 -15.68 -15.28 -22.11
N ARG A 21 -16.48 -14.40 -21.51
CA ARG A 21 -17.43 -13.54 -22.23
C ARG A 21 -17.08 -12.08 -21.96
N SER A 22 -17.05 -11.25 -23.01
CA SER A 22 -16.86 -9.81 -22.84
C SER A 22 -18.06 -9.22 -22.08
N ARG A 23 -17.76 -8.26 -21.21
CA ARG A 23 -18.76 -7.56 -20.39
C ARG A 23 -18.88 -6.12 -20.86
N PRO A 24 -20.09 -5.53 -20.90
CA PRO A 24 -20.27 -4.15 -21.35
C PRO A 24 -19.36 -3.13 -20.64
N GLY A 25 -19.19 -3.27 -19.31
CA GLY A 25 -18.29 -2.40 -18.54
C GLY A 25 -16.81 -2.57 -18.90
N GLN A 26 -16.39 -3.77 -19.30
CA GLN A 26 -15.01 -4.03 -19.74
C GLN A 26 -14.73 -3.35 -21.08
N ILE A 27 -15.68 -3.42 -22.02
CA ILE A 27 -15.60 -2.75 -23.32
C ILE A 27 -15.57 -1.22 -23.12
N ALA A 28 -16.52 -0.68 -22.34
CA ALA A 28 -16.58 0.75 -22.07
C ALA A 28 -15.29 1.29 -21.39
N MET A 29 -14.65 0.48 -20.54
CA MET A 29 -13.36 0.82 -19.95
C MET A 29 -12.26 0.84 -21.01
N ALA A 30 -12.16 -0.17 -21.86
CA ALA A 30 -11.16 -0.23 -22.92
C ALA A 30 -11.29 0.95 -23.90
N GLU A 31 -12.52 1.30 -24.29
CA GLU A 31 -12.81 2.47 -25.13
C GLU A 31 -12.40 3.78 -24.45
N ALA A 32 -12.66 3.93 -23.14
CA ALA A 32 -12.26 5.12 -22.39
C ALA A 32 -10.73 5.26 -22.29
N VAL A 33 -10.01 4.15 -22.10
CA VAL A 33 -8.54 4.12 -22.10
C VAL A 33 -7.99 4.49 -23.48
N GLU A 34 -8.52 3.88 -24.55
CA GLU A 34 -8.11 4.17 -25.93
C GLU A 34 -8.37 5.62 -26.30
N ALA A 35 -9.52 6.17 -25.90
CA ALA A 35 -9.86 7.58 -26.13
C ALA A 35 -8.86 8.52 -25.44
N ALA A 36 -8.51 8.26 -24.17
CA ALA A 36 -7.53 9.03 -23.42
C ALA A 36 -6.15 9.01 -24.12
N PHE A 37 -5.69 7.85 -24.57
CA PHE A 37 -4.42 7.70 -25.26
C PHE A 37 -4.39 8.38 -26.64
N THR A 38 -5.49 8.30 -27.37
CA THR A 38 -5.61 8.89 -28.71
C THR A 38 -5.65 10.40 -28.66
N THR A 39 -6.37 10.97 -27.68
CA THR A 39 -6.53 12.42 -27.51
C THR A 39 -5.39 13.06 -26.74
N GLY A 40 -4.55 12.26 -26.06
CA GLY A 40 -3.51 12.76 -25.16
C GLY A 40 -4.06 13.35 -23.85
N SER A 41 -5.31 13.00 -23.47
CA SER A 41 -5.99 13.49 -22.29
C SER A 41 -5.87 12.55 -21.10
N HIS A 42 -6.33 12.98 -19.91
CA HIS A 42 -6.37 12.12 -18.74
C HIS A 42 -7.75 11.51 -18.53
N ALA A 43 -7.78 10.32 -17.95
CA ALA A 43 -9.03 9.65 -17.59
C ALA A 43 -8.99 9.07 -16.18
N VAL A 44 -10.09 9.21 -15.44
CA VAL A 44 -10.34 8.54 -14.16
C VAL A 44 -11.51 7.58 -14.35
N ILE A 45 -11.24 6.29 -14.20
CA ILE A 45 -12.20 5.24 -14.54
C ILE A 45 -12.50 4.40 -13.29
N GLN A 46 -13.76 4.46 -12.83
CA GLN A 46 -14.25 3.51 -11.85
C GLN A 46 -14.76 2.26 -12.55
N ALA A 47 -14.16 1.11 -12.25
CA ALA A 47 -14.55 -0.18 -12.77
C ALA A 47 -14.68 -1.18 -11.62
N GLY A 48 -15.88 -1.55 -11.25
CA GLY A 48 -16.18 -2.43 -10.12
C GLY A 48 -15.46 -3.77 -10.19
N THR A 49 -15.42 -4.51 -9.09
CA THR A 49 -14.86 -5.87 -9.06
C THR A 49 -15.54 -6.76 -10.10
N GLY A 50 -14.79 -7.68 -10.70
CA GLY A 50 -15.34 -8.58 -11.73
C GLY A 50 -15.53 -7.98 -13.11
N THR A 51 -15.24 -6.70 -13.35
CA THR A 51 -15.32 -6.06 -14.67
C THR A 51 -14.26 -6.61 -15.64
N GLY A 52 -13.13 -7.12 -15.13
CA GLY A 52 -11.99 -7.52 -15.96
C GLY A 52 -11.07 -6.34 -16.29
N LYS A 53 -10.85 -5.44 -15.31
CA LYS A 53 -10.06 -4.20 -15.44
C LYS A 53 -8.72 -4.39 -16.13
N SER A 54 -7.95 -5.40 -15.72
CA SER A 54 -6.58 -5.59 -16.20
C SER A 54 -6.54 -5.73 -17.73
N LEU A 55 -7.35 -6.61 -18.30
CA LEU A 55 -7.41 -6.78 -19.76
C LEU A 55 -7.96 -5.54 -20.46
N ALA A 56 -8.94 -4.85 -19.85
CA ALA A 56 -9.54 -3.65 -20.42
C ALA A 56 -8.54 -2.50 -20.62
N TYR A 57 -7.51 -2.39 -19.78
CA TYR A 57 -6.46 -1.41 -20.00
C TYR A 57 -5.21 -1.99 -20.70
N LEU A 58 -4.92 -3.29 -20.55
CA LEU A 58 -3.75 -3.91 -21.20
C LEU A 58 -3.84 -3.95 -22.72
N VAL A 59 -5.03 -4.20 -23.28
CA VAL A 59 -5.23 -4.27 -24.75
C VAL A 59 -4.93 -2.90 -25.40
N PRO A 60 -5.51 -1.77 -24.94
CA PRO A 60 -5.13 -0.45 -25.45
C PRO A 60 -3.66 -0.10 -25.16
N ALA A 61 -3.11 -0.53 -24.01
CA ALA A 61 -1.72 -0.28 -23.64
C ALA A 61 -0.74 -0.95 -24.61
N ALA A 62 -0.97 -2.21 -24.96
CA ALA A 62 -0.13 -2.93 -25.92
C ALA A 62 -0.15 -2.27 -27.30
N ARG A 63 -1.31 -1.79 -27.76
CA ARG A 63 -1.43 -1.03 -29.00
C ARG A 63 -0.69 0.30 -28.95
N MET A 64 -0.88 1.06 -27.88
CA MET A 64 -0.19 2.34 -27.66
C MET A 64 1.32 2.16 -27.65
N ALA A 65 1.82 1.09 -27.00
CA ALA A 65 3.25 0.81 -26.90
C ALA A 65 3.88 0.57 -28.28
N ARG A 66 3.19 -0.12 -29.17
CA ARG A 66 3.65 -0.35 -30.56
C ARG A 66 3.66 0.92 -31.40
N ASP A 67 2.64 1.76 -31.22
CA ASP A 67 2.44 2.92 -32.08
C ASP A 67 3.31 4.10 -31.66
N LYS A 68 3.55 4.31 -30.35
CA LYS A 68 4.16 5.52 -29.80
C LYS A 68 5.29 5.28 -28.80
N GLY A 69 5.53 4.05 -28.38
CA GLY A 69 6.58 3.69 -27.41
C GLY A 69 6.03 3.21 -26.05
N PRO A 70 6.91 2.92 -25.10
CA PRO A 70 6.58 2.19 -23.87
C PRO A 70 5.40 2.75 -23.08
N VAL A 71 4.60 1.86 -22.50
CA VAL A 71 3.54 2.20 -21.54
C VAL A 71 3.93 1.69 -20.16
N VAL A 72 3.86 2.56 -19.14
CA VAL A 72 4.11 2.20 -17.76
C VAL A 72 2.80 1.93 -17.04
N ILE A 73 2.74 0.83 -16.27
CA ILE A 73 1.61 0.47 -15.43
C ILE A 73 2.06 0.42 -13.98
N ALA A 74 1.58 1.35 -13.17
CA ALA A 74 1.84 1.41 -11.74
C ALA A 74 0.69 0.79 -10.95
N THR A 75 1.01 -0.17 -10.06
CA THR A 75 0.02 -0.84 -9.20
C THR A 75 0.28 -0.58 -7.73
N ALA A 76 -0.73 -0.80 -6.89
CA ALA A 76 -0.61 -0.53 -5.45
C ALA A 76 0.16 -1.62 -4.69
N THR A 77 0.11 -2.89 -5.14
CA THR A 77 0.64 -4.03 -4.38
C THR A 77 1.46 -4.98 -5.24
N LEU A 78 2.40 -5.70 -4.59
CA LEU A 78 3.21 -6.74 -5.22
C LEU A 78 2.35 -7.89 -5.77
N ALA A 79 1.25 -8.24 -5.09
CA ALA A 79 0.33 -9.28 -5.55
C ALA A 79 -0.30 -8.93 -6.91
N LEU A 80 -0.70 -7.66 -7.11
CA LEU A 80 -1.23 -7.18 -8.38
C LEU A 80 -0.15 -7.15 -9.48
N GLN A 81 1.09 -6.74 -9.14
CA GLN A 81 2.21 -6.84 -10.08
C GLN A 81 2.42 -8.28 -10.55
N ARG A 82 2.48 -9.22 -9.59
CA ARG A 82 2.64 -10.65 -9.89
C ARG A 82 1.49 -11.17 -10.76
N GLN A 83 0.25 -10.81 -10.46
CA GLN A 83 -0.90 -11.18 -11.30
C GLN A 83 -0.76 -10.69 -12.75
N LEU A 84 -0.33 -9.43 -12.95
CA LEU A 84 -0.11 -8.90 -14.30
C LEU A 84 1.01 -9.66 -15.03
N ILE A 85 2.15 -9.88 -14.37
CA ILE A 85 3.34 -10.49 -14.98
C ILE A 85 3.15 -11.99 -15.26
N GLU A 86 2.53 -12.73 -14.34
CA GLU A 86 2.45 -14.19 -14.42
C GLU A 86 1.19 -14.69 -15.13
N ARG A 87 0.14 -13.87 -15.20
CA ARG A 87 -1.15 -14.32 -15.72
C ARG A 87 -1.67 -13.48 -16.87
N GLU A 88 -1.78 -12.16 -16.69
CA GLU A 88 -2.50 -11.33 -17.67
C GLU A 88 -1.65 -11.03 -18.91
N LEU A 89 -0.39 -10.60 -18.74
CA LEU A 89 0.53 -10.31 -19.85
C LEU A 89 0.89 -11.57 -20.66
N PRO A 90 1.21 -12.74 -20.06
CA PRO A 90 1.41 -13.97 -20.82
C PRO A 90 0.18 -14.40 -21.64
N ARG A 91 -1.02 -14.16 -21.13
CA ARG A 91 -2.25 -14.42 -21.88
C ARG A 91 -2.40 -13.48 -23.07
N LEU A 92 -2.10 -12.21 -22.90
CA LEU A 92 -2.10 -11.25 -24.00
C LEU A 92 -1.03 -11.62 -25.04
N ALA A 93 0.16 -12.01 -24.62
CA ALA A 93 1.25 -12.44 -25.48
C ALA A 93 0.92 -13.74 -26.27
N SER A 94 0.02 -14.57 -25.80
CA SER A 94 -0.43 -15.73 -26.58
C SER A 94 -1.15 -15.35 -27.88
N ILE A 95 -1.67 -14.11 -27.96
CA ILE A 95 -2.35 -13.56 -29.13
C ILE A 95 -1.45 -12.55 -29.84
N ASP A 96 -0.56 -11.95 -29.12
CA ASP A 96 0.39 -10.94 -29.56
C ASP A 96 1.83 -11.35 -29.20
N PRO A 97 2.44 -12.28 -29.96
CA PRO A 97 3.72 -12.89 -29.60
C PRO A 97 4.92 -11.94 -29.58
N ASP A 98 4.80 -10.78 -30.22
CA ASP A 98 5.87 -9.77 -30.27
C ASP A 98 5.81 -8.81 -29.08
N LEU A 99 4.79 -8.88 -28.24
CA LEU A 99 4.64 -8.03 -27.06
C LEU A 99 5.68 -8.39 -25.99
N THR A 100 6.47 -7.40 -25.60
CA THR A 100 7.47 -7.53 -24.55
C THR A 100 7.04 -6.81 -23.29
N TRP A 101 7.42 -7.35 -22.11
CA TRP A 101 7.14 -6.70 -20.84
C TRP A 101 8.24 -6.95 -19.81
N ALA A 102 8.35 -6.03 -18.86
CA ALA A 102 9.26 -6.15 -17.74
C ALA A 102 8.62 -5.63 -16.44
N VAL A 103 9.10 -6.16 -15.31
CA VAL A 103 8.82 -5.59 -14.00
C VAL A 103 10.01 -4.74 -13.54
N LEU A 104 9.72 -3.56 -12.99
CA LEU A 104 10.72 -2.69 -12.41
C LEU A 104 10.34 -2.32 -10.98
N LYS A 105 11.18 -2.73 -10.04
CA LYS A 105 11.05 -2.44 -8.60
C LYS A 105 12.22 -1.58 -8.12
N GLY A 106 12.08 -0.97 -6.95
CA GLY A 106 13.19 -0.26 -6.31
C GLY A 106 14.37 -1.20 -6.03
N ARG A 107 15.60 -0.68 -6.09
CA ARG A 107 16.84 -1.45 -5.88
C ARG A 107 16.83 -2.30 -4.61
N GLN A 108 16.22 -1.81 -3.57
CA GLN A 108 16.05 -2.52 -2.28
C GLN A 108 15.23 -3.82 -2.37
N ASN A 109 14.55 -4.09 -3.50
CA ASN A 109 13.85 -5.35 -3.72
C ASN A 109 14.72 -6.39 -4.42
N TYR A 110 15.95 -6.04 -4.80
CA TYR A 110 16.89 -6.94 -5.45
C TYR A 110 18.09 -7.23 -4.55
N LEU A 111 18.59 -8.45 -4.62
CA LEU A 111 19.83 -8.87 -4.01
C LEU A 111 21.00 -8.03 -4.55
N CYS A 112 21.85 -7.51 -3.69
CA CYS A 112 23.06 -6.81 -4.06
C CYS A 112 24.27 -7.74 -3.95
N ARG A 113 24.88 -8.10 -5.07
CA ARG A 113 26.07 -9.00 -5.10
C ARG A 113 27.26 -8.42 -4.33
N GLN A 114 27.44 -7.10 -4.35
CA GLN A 114 28.49 -6.45 -3.58
C GLN A 114 28.27 -6.60 -2.07
N ARG A 115 27.03 -6.40 -1.59
CA ARG A 115 26.68 -6.61 -0.17
C ARG A 115 26.85 -8.07 0.27
N MET A 116 26.52 -9.00 -0.61
CA MET A 116 26.75 -10.44 -0.36
C MET A 116 28.25 -10.74 -0.21
N GLY A 117 29.11 -10.25 -1.11
CA GLY A 117 30.55 -10.44 -1.01
C GLY A 117 31.19 -9.77 0.21
N GLU A 118 30.64 -8.64 0.68
CA GLU A 118 31.05 -8.01 1.94
C GLU A 118 30.63 -8.87 3.15
N ALA A 119 29.49 -9.56 3.07
CA ALA A 119 28.97 -10.43 4.12
C ALA A 119 29.74 -11.76 4.22
N ASP A 120 30.21 -12.31 3.10
CA ASP A 120 31.01 -13.54 3.05
C ASP A 120 32.42 -13.36 3.67
N GLY A 121 32.93 -12.13 3.71
CA GLY A 121 34.26 -11.78 4.26
C GLY A 121 34.29 -11.53 5.75
N GLN A 122 33.16 -11.42 6.43
CA GLN A 122 33.08 -11.13 7.86
C GLN A 122 31.89 -11.85 8.50
N GLU A 123 32.00 -12.21 9.79
CA GLU A 123 30.92 -12.68 10.69
C GLU A 123 29.68 -11.75 10.76
N SER A 124 29.49 -10.89 9.78
CA SER A 124 28.59 -9.73 9.75
C SER A 124 27.11 -10.07 9.57
N LEU A 125 26.75 -11.19 8.93
CA LEU A 125 25.37 -11.66 8.88
C LEU A 125 24.88 -12.17 10.26
N LEU A 126 25.83 -12.57 11.13
CA LEU A 126 25.57 -13.08 12.47
C LEU A 126 25.52 -11.98 13.55
N SER A 127 25.88 -10.75 13.22
CA SER A 127 25.94 -9.61 14.17
C SER A 127 24.65 -8.77 14.23
N ILE A 128 23.51 -9.31 13.82
CA ILE A 128 22.21 -8.66 13.96
C ILE A 128 21.88 -8.61 15.46
N ASP A 129 21.88 -7.39 16.03
CA ASP A 129 21.67 -7.14 17.45
C ASP A 129 20.23 -7.49 17.86
N THR A 130 20.04 -8.68 18.46
CA THR A 130 18.74 -9.20 18.89
C THR A 130 18.84 -10.09 20.11
N GLY A 131 17.78 -10.07 20.94
CA GLY A 131 17.64 -10.95 22.10
C GLY A 131 17.69 -12.44 21.74
N SER A 132 18.17 -13.26 22.67
CA SER A 132 18.59 -14.65 22.47
C SER A 132 17.58 -15.65 21.85
N GLN A 133 16.27 -15.36 21.89
CA GLN A 133 15.23 -16.25 21.30
C GLN A 133 14.92 -15.95 19.81
N GLN A 134 15.26 -14.76 19.29
CA GLN A 134 15.05 -14.38 17.89
C GLN A 134 16.29 -14.65 17.02
N ARG A 135 17.44 -14.93 17.60
CA ARG A 135 18.69 -15.16 16.84
C ARG A 135 18.62 -16.38 15.92
N GLY A 136 18.15 -17.53 16.42
CA GLY A 136 18.10 -18.78 15.64
C GLY A 136 17.29 -18.65 14.35
N THR A 137 16.11 -18.01 14.42
CA THR A 137 15.24 -17.83 13.24
C THR A 137 15.82 -16.84 12.20
N LEU A 138 16.58 -15.84 12.62
CA LEU A 138 17.22 -14.88 11.70
C LEU A 138 18.47 -15.47 11.04
N GLU A 139 19.23 -16.29 11.78
CA GLU A 139 20.37 -17.03 11.24
C GLU A 139 19.92 -18.05 10.19
N GLU A 140 18.84 -18.79 10.44
CA GLU A 140 18.24 -19.72 9.47
C GLU A 140 17.79 -18.98 8.20
N GLN A 141 17.16 -17.82 8.34
CA GLN A 141 16.75 -16.99 7.20
C GLN A 141 17.97 -16.43 6.42
N ALA A 142 19.04 -16.05 7.12
CA ALA A 142 20.25 -15.57 6.48
C ALA A 142 20.91 -16.68 5.64
N VAL A 143 20.98 -17.91 6.16
CA VAL A 143 21.48 -19.09 5.41
C VAL A 143 20.60 -19.34 4.18
N LEU A 144 19.28 -19.31 4.32
CA LEU A 144 18.35 -19.52 3.22
C LEU A 144 18.52 -18.47 2.10
N VAL A 145 18.67 -17.20 2.46
CA VAL A 145 18.94 -16.12 1.48
C VAL A 145 20.29 -16.34 0.80
N HIS A 146 21.30 -16.77 1.55
CA HIS A 146 22.64 -17.05 1.00
C HIS A 146 22.59 -18.21 -0.02
N GLU A 147 21.93 -19.32 0.32
CA GLU A 147 21.77 -20.45 -0.60
C GLU A 147 20.99 -20.05 -1.86
N TRP A 148 19.88 -19.32 -1.69
CA TRP A 148 19.09 -18.82 -2.82
C TRP A 148 19.88 -17.86 -3.72
N ALA A 149 20.77 -17.05 -3.16
CA ALA A 149 21.60 -16.10 -3.90
C ALA A 149 22.49 -16.74 -4.97
N HIS A 150 22.88 -18.00 -4.78
CA HIS A 150 23.68 -18.77 -5.74
C HIS A 150 22.87 -19.33 -6.92
N HIS A 151 21.55 -19.39 -6.79
CA HIS A 151 20.67 -20.04 -7.77
C HIS A 151 19.70 -19.07 -8.46
N THR A 152 19.49 -17.89 -7.90
CA THR A 152 18.58 -16.90 -8.48
C THR A 152 19.13 -16.32 -9.78
N HIS A 153 18.22 -16.13 -10.76
CA HIS A 153 18.51 -15.45 -12.03
C HIS A 153 18.00 -14.01 -12.06
N THR A 154 17.11 -13.66 -11.15
CA THR A 154 16.47 -12.34 -11.07
C THR A 154 16.98 -11.52 -9.91
N GLY A 155 17.39 -12.18 -8.82
CA GLY A 155 17.70 -11.55 -7.55
C GLY A 155 16.51 -10.84 -6.90
N ASP A 156 15.29 -11.00 -7.43
CA ASP A 156 14.07 -10.36 -6.91
C ASP A 156 13.61 -11.05 -5.62
N ARG A 157 13.43 -10.28 -4.55
CA ARG A 157 12.97 -10.78 -3.25
C ARG A 157 11.68 -11.61 -3.34
N ASP A 158 10.79 -11.26 -4.26
CA ASP A 158 9.50 -11.93 -4.39
C ASP A 158 9.58 -13.32 -5.03
N ASP A 159 10.75 -13.69 -5.58
CA ASP A 159 11.03 -15.04 -6.08
C ASP A 159 11.52 -16.00 -4.97
N LEU A 160 11.65 -15.50 -3.73
CA LEU A 160 11.90 -16.34 -2.56
C LEU A 160 10.60 -16.99 -2.09
N ASP A 161 10.56 -18.31 -2.02
CA ASP A 161 9.43 -19.09 -1.51
C ASP A 161 9.28 -19.03 0.03
N ALA A 162 9.99 -18.11 0.68
CA ALA A 162 9.99 -17.94 2.13
C ALA A 162 9.86 -16.48 2.54
N GLU A 163 9.18 -16.25 3.64
CA GLU A 163 9.13 -14.92 4.27
C GLU A 163 10.45 -14.60 4.96
N ILE A 164 11.12 -13.56 4.50
CA ILE A 164 12.39 -13.09 5.05
C ILE A 164 12.17 -11.82 5.86
N ASP A 165 12.64 -11.81 7.10
CA ASP A 165 12.63 -10.62 7.97
C ASP A 165 13.34 -9.45 7.27
N SER A 166 12.76 -8.27 7.40
CA SER A 166 13.28 -7.06 6.77
C SER A 166 14.71 -6.70 7.18
N ARG A 167 15.16 -7.14 8.35
CA ARG A 167 16.54 -6.96 8.84
C ARG A 167 17.53 -7.82 8.07
N VAL A 168 17.18 -9.08 7.84
CA VAL A 168 17.99 -10.02 7.05
C VAL A 168 18.07 -9.53 5.61
N TRP A 169 16.94 -9.18 4.99
CA TRP A 169 16.93 -8.68 3.62
C TRP A 169 17.72 -7.38 3.45
N ARG A 170 17.65 -6.45 4.41
CA ARG A 170 18.40 -5.18 4.37
C ARG A 170 19.91 -5.38 4.45
N ALA A 171 20.37 -6.47 5.06
CA ALA A 171 21.81 -6.79 5.10
C ALA A 171 22.38 -7.14 3.72
N VAL A 172 21.54 -7.63 2.79
CA VAL A 172 21.95 -8.11 1.45
C VAL A 172 21.41 -7.26 0.30
N SER A 173 20.71 -6.16 0.59
CA SER A 173 20.15 -5.24 -0.40
C SER A 173 20.65 -3.81 -0.19
N VAL A 174 20.44 -2.94 -1.17
CA VAL A 174 20.77 -1.50 -1.10
C VAL A 174 19.64 -0.66 -1.68
N SER A 175 19.45 0.54 -1.17
CA SER A 175 18.61 1.56 -1.78
C SER A 175 19.29 2.19 -3.00
N ALA A 176 18.59 2.99 -3.79
CA ALA A 176 19.15 3.72 -4.91
C ALA A 176 20.26 4.69 -4.47
N ALA A 177 20.06 5.37 -3.32
CA ALA A 177 21.01 6.32 -2.77
C ALA A 177 22.29 5.64 -2.24
N GLU A 178 22.16 4.43 -1.67
CA GLU A 178 23.28 3.65 -1.13
C GLU A 178 24.13 2.97 -2.22
N CYS A 179 23.61 2.84 -3.44
CA CYS A 179 24.31 2.17 -4.55
C CYS A 179 25.43 3.04 -5.12
N ILE A 180 26.64 2.48 -5.28
CA ILE A 180 27.79 3.18 -5.89
C ILE A 180 27.65 3.41 -7.40
N GLY A 181 26.62 2.83 -8.03
CA GLY A 181 26.42 2.88 -9.48
C GLY A 181 27.13 1.73 -10.23
N GLU A 182 26.55 1.35 -11.35
CA GLU A 182 27.01 0.20 -12.16
C GLU A 182 28.45 0.37 -12.67
N SER A 183 28.82 1.58 -13.07
CA SER A 183 30.16 1.88 -13.62
C SER A 183 31.31 1.73 -12.60
N ARG A 184 31.01 1.83 -11.29
CA ARG A 184 32.00 1.70 -10.21
C ARG A 184 31.89 0.38 -9.46
N CYS A 185 30.81 -0.38 -9.68
CA CYS A 185 30.55 -1.63 -8.98
C CYS A 185 31.26 -2.78 -9.70
N PRO A 186 32.07 -3.62 -9.01
CA PRO A 186 32.73 -4.78 -9.64
C PRO A 186 31.73 -5.81 -10.17
N PHE A 187 30.47 -5.76 -9.71
CA PHE A 187 29.37 -6.61 -10.15
C PHE A 187 28.40 -5.85 -11.05
N GLY A 188 28.80 -4.71 -11.67
CA GLY A 188 27.92 -3.87 -12.47
C GLY A 188 27.22 -4.63 -13.59
N ASP A 189 27.96 -5.41 -14.37
CA ASP A 189 27.44 -6.20 -15.49
C ASP A 189 26.52 -7.36 -15.03
N GLU A 190 26.64 -7.81 -13.78
CA GLU A 190 25.84 -8.88 -13.19
C GLU A 190 24.82 -8.36 -12.17
N CYS A 191 24.62 -7.04 -12.11
CA CYS A 191 23.74 -6.40 -11.17
C CYS A 191 22.27 -6.72 -11.46
N PHE A 192 21.59 -7.44 -10.57
CA PHE A 192 20.19 -7.82 -10.78
C PHE A 192 19.27 -6.63 -11.00
N SER A 193 19.40 -5.56 -10.21
CA SER A 193 18.61 -4.34 -10.40
C SER A 193 18.98 -3.61 -11.69
N GLY A 194 20.26 -3.65 -12.11
CA GLY A 194 20.73 -3.10 -13.39
C GLY A 194 20.14 -3.84 -14.58
N LEU A 195 20.21 -5.17 -14.55
CA LEU A 195 19.60 -6.04 -15.58
C LEU A 195 18.08 -5.89 -15.66
N ALA A 196 17.39 -5.75 -14.51
CA ALA A 196 15.95 -5.48 -14.48
C ALA A 196 15.63 -4.13 -15.12
N ARG A 197 16.42 -3.10 -14.84
CA ARG A 197 16.29 -1.78 -15.44
C ARG A 197 16.55 -1.80 -16.96
N ALA A 198 17.59 -2.48 -17.40
CA ALA A 198 17.89 -2.62 -18.82
C ALA A 198 16.72 -3.28 -19.58
N ARG A 199 16.17 -4.38 -19.03
CA ARG A 199 14.97 -5.02 -19.60
C ARG A 199 13.76 -4.08 -19.64
N ALA A 200 13.57 -3.27 -18.59
CA ALA A 200 12.46 -2.31 -18.54
C ALA A 200 12.60 -1.19 -19.57
N MET A 201 13.83 -0.78 -19.92
CA MET A 201 14.09 0.24 -20.95
C MET A 201 13.81 -0.25 -22.38
N GLU A 202 13.79 -1.56 -22.60
CA GLU A 202 13.57 -2.18 -23.90
C GLU A 202 12.14 -2.76 -24.06
N ALA A 203 11.37 -2.81 -22.97
CA ALA A 203 10.04 -3.44 -22.95
C ALA A 203 8.93 -2.50 -23.45
N ASP A 204 7.93 -3.07 -24.13
CA ASP A 204 6.70 -2.37 -24.55
C ASP A 204 5.84 -1.98 -23.36
N ILE A 205 5.73 -2.88 -22.35
CA ILE A 205 4.96 -2.65 -21.13
C ILE A 205 5.89 -2.80 -19.92
N VAL A 206 5.93 -1.77 -19.08
CA VAL A 206 6.68 -1.79 -17.83
C VAL A 206 5.73 -1.77 -16.65
N VAL A 207 5.75 -2.82 -15.83
CA VAL A 207 4.96 -2.91 -14.61
C VAL A 207 5.81 -2.45 -13.42
N THR A 208 5.28 -1.52 -12.66
CA THR A 208 5.95 -0.96 -11.47
C THR A 208 4.95 -0.76 -10.32
N ASN A 209 5.37 -0.11 -9.23
CA ASN A 209 4.49 0.24 -8.13
C ASN A 209 4.38 1.76 -7.91
N HIS A 210 3.37 2.17 -7.11
CA HIS A 210 3.14 3.57 -6.80
C HIS A 210 4.32 4.25 -6.10
N ALA A 211 5.13 3.53 -5.33
CA ALA A 211 6.30 4.10 -4.66
C ALA A 211 7.41 4.45 -5.68
N MET A 212 7.66 3.58 -6.66
CA MET A 212 8.59 3.88 -7.76
C MET A 212 8.14 5.06 -8.60
N LEU A 213 6.82 5.14 -8.85
CA LEU A 213 6.23 6.28 -9.54
C LEU A 213 6.41 7.58 -8.75
N ALA A 214 6.28 7.53 -7.41
CA ALA A 214 6.51 8.68 -6.53
C ALA A 214 7.96 9.16 -6.58
N ILE A 215 8.93 8.26 -6.54
CA ILE A 215 10.36 8.59 -6.65
C ILE A 215 10.67 9.23 -8.01
N ASP A 216 10.18 8.63 -9.09
CA ASP A 216 10.37 9.15 -10.45
C ASP A 216 9.77 10.56 -10.62
N ALA A 217 8.56 10.77 -10.12
CA ALA A 217 7.82 12.01 -10.32
C ALA A 217 8.21 13.13 -9.35
N ILE A 218 8.45 12.82 -8.06
CA ILE A 218 8.62 13.84 -7.00
C ILE A 218 10.08 14.10 -6.69
N GLU A 219 10.92 13.06 -6.64
CA GLU A 219 12.34 13.24 -6.37
C GLU A 219 13.14 13.64 -7.62
N GLY A 220 12.51 13.62 -8.81
CA GLY A 220 13.14 14.00 -10.07
C GLY A 220 14.28 13.08 -10.49
N VAL A 221 14.33 11.86 -9.93
CA VAL A 221 15.31 10.85 -10.30
C VAL A 221 14.70 9.97 -11.39
N PRO A 222 15.17 10.01 -12.65
CA PRO A 222 14.59 9.24 -13.75
C PRO A 222 14.87 7.75 -13.56
N VAL A 223 13.99 7.06 -12.87
CA VAL A 223 14.08 5.61 -12.60
C VAL A 223 13.23 4.78 -13.55
N LEU A 224 12.16 5.36 -14.09
CA LEU A 224 11.30 4.72 -15.08
C LEU A 224 11.74 5.11 -16.51
N PRO A 225 11.45 4.28 -17.53
CA PRO A 225 11.70 4.65 -18.93
C PRO A 225 10.87 5.87 -19.36
N GLU A 226 11.34 6.56 -20.40
CA GLU A 226 10.48 7.47 -21.15
C GLU A 226 9.27 6.67 -21.66
N ARG A 227 8.08 7.26 -21.51
CA ARG A 227 6.82 6.55 -21.73
C ARG A 227 5.84 7.35 -22.54
N SER A 228 5.11 6.68 -23.40
CA SER A 228 4.04 7.27 -24.22
C SER A 228 2.73 7.45 -23.45
N ALA A 229 2.51 6.65 -22.41
CA ALA A 229 1.35 6.71 -21.53
C ALA A 229 1.63 6.09 -20.17
N LEU A 230 0.80 6.45 -19.19
CA LEU A 230 0.84 5.92 -17.84
C LEU A 230 -0.53 5.40 -17.42
N ILE A 231 -0.57 4.19 -16.86
CA ILE A 231 -1.76 3.62 -16.21
C ILE A 231 -1.47 3.47 -14.72
N ILE A 232 -2.37 3.95 -13.88
CA ILE A 232 -2.30 3.82 -12.43
C ILE A 232 -3.47 2.95 -11.97
N ASP A 233 -3.19 1.70 -11.68
CA ASP A 233 -4.20 0.77 -11.15
C ASP A 233 -4.26 0.88 -9.62
N GLU A 234 -5.46 0.65 -9.07
CA GLU A 234 -5.81 0.92 -7.68
C GLU A 234 -5.46 2.36 -7.25
N ALA A 235 -5.79 3.32 -8.11
CA ALA A 235 -5.43 4.73 -7.96
C ALA A 235 -5.93 5.39 -6.66
N HIS A 236 -6.92 4.80 -6.00
CA HIS A 236 -7.40 5.24 -4.69
C HIS A 236 -6.32 5.16 -3.58
N GLU A 237 -5.27 4.34 -3.76
CA GLU A 237 -4.15 4.25 -2.84
C GLU A 237 -3.02 5.23 -3.15
N LEU A 238 -3.02 5.86 -4.32
CA LEU A 238 -1.88 6.64 -4.82
C LEU A 238 -1.46 7.74 -3.84
N VAL A 239 -2.41 8.52 -3.32
CA VAL A 239 -2.13 9.63 -2.39
C VAL A 239 -1.41 9.12 -1.14
N ASP A 240 -1.88 8.02 -0.54
CA ASP A 240 -1.29 7.47 0.68
C ASP A 240 0.08 6.84 0.40
N ARG A 241 0.24 6.15 -0.72
CA ARG A 241 1.51 5.54 -1.13
C ARG A 241 2.57 6.58 -1.46
N VAL A 242 2.19 7.61 -2.20
CA VAL A 242 3.09 8.74 -2.50
C VAL A 242 3.47 9.47 -1.21
N THR A 243 2.50 9.83 -0.37
CA THR A 243 2.76 10.48 0.92
C THR A 243 3.75 9.65 1.77
N SER A 244 3.52 8.33 1.85
CA SER A 244 4.41 7.43 2.61
C SER A 244 5.82 7.36 2.03
N ALA A 245 5.97 7.34 0.70
CA ALA A 245 7.26 7.25 0.03
C ALA A 245 8.14 8.50 0.26
N VAL A 246 7.51 9.68 0.37
CA VAL A 246 8.24 10.96 0.56
C VAL A 246 8.22 11.48 2.01
N THR A 247 7.74 10.63 2.97
CA THR A 247 7.78 10.95 4.39
C THR A 247 9.20 10.79 4.93
N GLY A 248 9.77 11.90 5.41
CA GLY A 248 11.04 11.88 6.13
C GLY A 248 10.85 11.51 7.60
N GLU A 249 11.80 10.78 8.14
CA GLU A 249 11.82 10.35 9.55
C GLU A 249 13.16 10.67 10.19
N LEU A 250 13.12 11.19 11.43
CA LEU A 250 14.31 11.43 12.25
C LEU A 250 14.09 10.86 13.64
N SER A 251 14.99 9.96 14.07
CA SER A 251 15.00 9.33 15.40
C SER A 251 16.42 9.23 15.94
N VAL A 252 16.54 9.10 17.25
CA VAL A 252 17.85 8.90 17.90
C VAL A 252 18.55 7.68 17.31
N ALA A 253 17.85 6.57 17.14
CA ALA A 253 18.42 5.33 16.60
C ALA A 253 18.95 5.46 15.16
N VAL A 254 18.34 6.31 14.33
CA VAL A 254 18.85 6.61 12.98
C VAL A 254 20.14 7.40 13.06
N LEU A 255 20.19 8.41 13.92
CA LEU A 255 21.35 9.27 14.10
C LEU A 255 22.52 8.54 14.75
N GLU A 256 22.29 7.74 15.79
CA GLU A 256 23.33 6.91 16.45
C GLU A 256 23.98 5.94 15.46
N ARG A 257 23.16 5.30 14.60
CA ARG A 257 23.68 4.41 13.56
C ARG A 257 24.55 5.18 12.57
N LEU A 258 24.07 6.34 12.09
CA LEU A 258 24.85 7.18 11.18
C LEU A 258 26.17 7.62 11.82
N ALA A 259 26.15 8.05 13.09
CA ALA A 259 27.35 8.45 13.83
C ALA A 259 28.34 7.27 14.00
N GLY A 260 27.82 6.08 14.34
CA GLY A 260 28.65 4.87 14.46
C GLY A 260 29.28 4.43 13.14
N ASP A 261 28.56 4.55 12.03
CA ASP A 261 29.09 4.21 10.70
C ASP A 261 30.07 5.28 10.20
N ALA A 262 29.82 6.56 10.48
CA ALA A 262 30.70 7.67 10.15
C ALA A 262 32.04 7.57 10.91
N ALA A 263 32.03 7.25 12.19
CA ALA A 263 33.23 7.11 13.02
C ALA A 263 34.19 5.99 12.56
N ARG A 264 33.68 5.01 11.79
CA ARG A 264 34.52 3.94 11.20
C ARG A 264 35.20 4.35 9.89
N LEU A 265 34.69 5.38 9.22
CA LEU A 265 35.03 5.71 7.83
C LEU A 265 35.56 7.13 7.64
N SER A 266 35.44 8.00 8.65
CA SER A 266 35.90 9.38 8.63
C SER A 266 36.55 9.78 9.96
N ASP A 267 37.44 10.77 9.89
CA ASP A 267 38.07 11.38 11.06
C ASP A 267 37.12 12.42 11.71
N ASP A 268 35.82 12.12 11.81
CA ASP A 268 34.86 13.00 12.49
C ASP A 268 35.19 13.02 13.99
N GLU A 269 35.67 14.17 14.49
CA GLU A 269 36.08 14.39 15.89
C GLU A 269 34.88 14.42 16.87
N GLY A 270 33.76 13.73 16.59
CA GLY A 270 32.63 13.59 17.51
C GLY A 270 31.53 14.65 17.36
N SER A 271 31.61 15.53 16.37
CA SER A 271 30.61 16.60 16.18
C SER A 271 29.20 16.06 15.90
N LEU A 272 29.11 14.95 15.20
CA LEU A 272 27.82 14.27 14.96
C LEU A 272 27.30 13.58 16.23
N THR A 273 28.19 12.96 17.02
CA THR A 273 27.80 12.32 18.31
C THR A 273 27.22 13.34 19.28
N ASP A 274 27.88 14.50 19.44
CA ASP A 274 27.36 15.58 20.29
C ASP A 274 25.98 16.10 19.80
N ALA A 275 25.79 16.18 18.48
CA ALA A 275 24.51 16.58 17.90
C ALA A 275 23.40 15.53 18.13
N VAL A 276 23.75 14.23 18.17
CA VAL A 276 22.82 13.14 18.52
C VAL A 276 22.37 13.25 19.96
N ASP A 277 23.30 13.50 20.90
CA ASP A 277 22.98 13.62 22.31
C ASP A 277 22.05 14.81 22.57
N ASP A 278 22.34 15.98 21.99
CA ASP A 278 21.46 17.15 22.08
C ASP A 278 20.06 16.88 21.50
N PHE A 279 20.00 16.20 20.36
CA PHE A 279 18.73 15.84 19.75
C PHE A 279 17.95 14.84 20.58
N ALA A 280 18.61 13.86 21.19
CA ALA A 280 17.98 12.87 22.07
C ALA A 280 17.31 13.54 23.27
N ILE A 281 18.01 14.48 23.91
CA ILE A 281 17.47 15.25 25.05
C ILE A 281 16.24 16.07 24.60
N ALA A 282 16.38 16.85 23.53
CA ALA A 282 15.30 17.71 23.04
C ALA A 282 14.07 16.92 22.55
N LEU A 283 14.28 15.75 21.95
CA LEU A 283 13.20 14.88 21.48
C LEU A 283 12.47 14.21 22.66
N GLN A 284 13.19 13.81 23.70
CA GLN A 284 12.58 13.26 24.90
C GLN A 284 11.77 14.32 25.64
N GLU A 285 12.29 15.55 25.80
CA GLU A 285 11.54 16.67 26.37
C GLU A 285 10.24 16.96 25.60
N LEU A 286 10.29 16.88 24.26
CA LEU A 286 9.11 17.03 23.41
C LEU A 286 8.08 15.94 23.70
N ALA A 287 8.50 14.68 23.80
CA ALA A 287 7.63 13.55 24.09
C ALA A 287 7.01 13.64 25.49
N ASP A 288 7.79 14.04 26.49
CA ASP A 288 7.35 14.18 27.88
C ASP A 288 6.41 15.39 28.08
N SER A 289 6.43 16.35 27.16
CA SER A 289 5.58 17.55 27.23
C SER A 289 4.09 17.26 26.97
N SER A 290 3.73 16.08 26.48
CA SER A 290 2.36 15.72 26.12
C SER A 290 2.00 14.31 26.58
N PRO A 291 0.79 14.09 27.13
CA PRO A 291 0.29 12.75 27.47
C PRO A 291 -0.11 11.92 26.22
N GLN A 292 -0.07 12.50 25.04
CA GLN A 292 -0.41 11.83 23.79
C GLN A 292 0.78 11.00 23.31
N GLN A 293 0.51 9.90 22.61
CA GLN A 293 1.54 9.09 21.96
C GLN A 293 1.93 9.62 20.57
N THR A 294 1.13 10.52 20.02
CA THR A 294 1.34 11.15 18.71
C THR A 294 0.74 12.56 18.75
N ALA A 295 1.50 13.56 18.30
CA ALA A 295 0.99 14.92 18.21
C ALA A 295 1.64 15.70 17.05
N ARG A 296 0.86 16.56 16.41
CA ARG A 296 1.31 17.49 15.38
C ARG A 296 2.19 18.59 16.00
N VAL A 297 3.26 18.94 15.29
CA VAL A 297 4.16 20.03 15.67
C VAL A 297 3.88 21.23 14.78
N THR A 298 3.60 22.37 15.40
CA THR A 298 3.38 23.67 14.71
C THR A 298 4.45 24.71 15.05
N SER A 299 5.24 24.44 16.09
CA SER A 299 6.38 25.28 16.48
C SER A 299 7.38 24.43 17.26
N TRP A 300 8.65 24.77 17.15
CA TRP A 300 9.71 24.12 17.92
C TRP A 300 10.06 24.91 19.19
N SER A 301 10.44 24.20 20.23
CA SER A 301 11.15 24.79 21.37
C SER A 301 12.55 25.24 20.96
N GLN A 302 13.12 26.21 21.67
CA GLN A 302 14.48 26.67 21.39
C GLN A 302 15.54 25.56 21.48
N PRO A 303 15.50 24.62 22.47
CA PRO A 303 16.40 23.47 22.48
C PRO A 303 16.29 22.60 21.23
N MET A 304 15.08 22.31 20.74
CA MET A 304 14.87 21.51 19.54
C MET A 304 15.38 22.20 18.28
N VAL A 305 15.18 23.53 18.13
CA VAL A 305 15.75 24.30 17.01
C VAL A 305 17.27 24.17 17.00
N LEU A 306 17.91 24.29 18.18
CA LEU A 306 19.35 24.20 18.30
C LEU A 306 19.86 22.78 17.97
N ALA A 307 19.20 21.76 18.48
CA ALA A 307 19.54 20.36 18.23
C ALA A 307 19.41 19.99 16.73
N LEU A 308 18.29 20.34 16.09
CA LEU A 308 18.08 20.12 14.66
C LEU A 308 19.09 20.90 13.80
N THR A 309 19.48 22.13 14.22
CA THR A 309 20.49 22.89 13.51
C THR A 309 21.86 22.21 13.58
N ARG A 310 22.25 21.69 14.77
CA ARG A 310 23.50 20.94 14.93
C ARG A 310 23.51 19.65 14.10
N VAL A 311 22.41 18.87 14.14
CA VAL A 311 22.27 17.67 13.30
C VAL A 311 22.43 18.01 11.83
N ARG A 312 21.73 19.04 11.32
CA ARG A 312 21.84 19.50 9.93
C ARG A 312 23.28 19.88 9.58
N ASP A 313 23.94 20.69 10.40
CA ASP A 313 25.26 21.24 10.10
C ASP A 313 26.34 20.16 10.20
N ALA A 314 26.27 19.24 11.19
CA ALA A 314 27.17 18.10 11.32
C ALA A 314 27.02 17.12 10.13
N THR A 315 25.78 16.81 9.72
CA THR A 315 25.56 15.92 8.56
C THR A 315 26.00 16.59 7.26
N ARG A 316 25.85 17.89 7.09
CA ARG A 316 26.40 18.62 5.94
C ARG A 316 27.93 18.55 5.87
N ALA A 317 28.61 18.71 7.02
CA ALA A 317 30.06 18.57 7.08
C ALA A 317 30.50 17.14 6.72
N LEU A 318 29.80 16.12 7.24
CA LEU A 318 30.03 14.72 6.94
C LEU A 318 29.86 14.41 5.44
N VAL A 319 28.78 14.87 4.81
CA VAL A 319 28.55 14.74 3.35
C VAL A 319 29.69 15.33 2.55
N SER A 320 30.18 16.50 2.93
CA SER A 320 31.31 17.16 2.25
C SER A 320 32.60 16.37 2.38
N SER A 321 32.93 15.87 3.59
CA SER A 321 34.11 15.06 3.87
C SER A 321 34.08 13.75 3.07
N LEU A 322 32.96 13.02 3.14
CA LEU A 322 32.78 11.75 2.42
C LEU A 322 32.79 11.92 0.89
N SER A 323 32.26 13.03 0.39
CA SER A 323 32.31 13.33 -1.06
C SER A 323 33.74 13.54 -1.54
N SER A 324 34.59 14.24 -0.75
CA SER A 324 36.01 14.40 -1.04
C SER A 324 36.73 13.05 -1.00
N ALA A 325 36.49 12.23 0.03
CA ALA A 325 37.09 10.91 0.16
C ALA A 325 36.70 9.98 -1.00
N LEU A 326 35.47 10.07 -1.51
CA LEU A 326 35.01 9.30 -2.67
C LEU A 326 35.65 9.78 -3.99
N SER A 327 35.94 11.07 -4.13
CA SER A 327 36.58 11.62 -5.34
C SER A 327 38.07 11.25 -5.45
N ASP A 328 38.72 11.07 -4.31
CA ASP A 328 40.18 10.80 -4.25
C ASP A 328 40.54 9.30 -4.43
N ARG A 329 39.51 8.43 -4.45
CA ARG A 329 39.72 6.96 -4.54
C ARG A 329 39.71 6.45 -5.96
N ARG A 330 40.55 5.41 -6.19
CA ARG A 330 40.69 4.70 -7.47
C ARG A 330 39.67 3.55 -7.57
N GLU A 331 39.38 3.11 -8.78
CA GLU A 331 38.41 2.01 -9.09
C GLU A 331 38.69 0.68 -8.37
N SER A 332 39.93 0.46 -7.87
CA SER A 332 40.30 -0.79 -7.20
C SER A 332 39.81 -0.95 -5.76
N GLU A 333 39.17 0.08 -5.16
CA GLU A 333 38.76 0.11 -3.75
C GLU A 333 37.23 0.09 -3.60
N SER A 334 36.56 -0.77 -4.35
CA SER A 334 35.10 -0.74 -4.51
C SER A 334 34.27 -1.04 -3.25
N ALA A 335 34.76 -1.92 -2.36
CA ALA A 335 34.05 -2.26 -1.12
C ALA A 335 34.03 -1.07 -0.15
N GLU A 336 35.16 -0.39 0.00
CA GLU A 336 35.30 0.79 0.87
C GLU A 336 34.57 2.00 0.28
N ALA A 337 34.59 2.16 -1.06
CA ALA A 337 33.79 3.16 -1.76
C ALA A 337 32.28 2.91 -1.57
N GLY A 338 31.84 1.65 -1.55
CA GLY A 338 30.47 1.27 -1.24
C GLY A 338 30.05 1.67 0.18
N ALA A 339 30.91 1.43 1.16
CA ALA A 339 30.64 1.83 2.55
C ALA A 339 30.54 3.35 2.70
N LEU A 340 31.49 4.11 2.12
CA LEU A 340 31.47 5.58 2.10
C LEU A 340 30.21 6.13 1.42
N GLN A 341 29.80 5.55 0.29
CA GLN A 341 28.61 5.97 -0.43
C GLN A 341 27.33 5.77 0.41
N ARG A 342 27.22 4.64 1.13
CA ARG A 342 26.07 4.37 2.00
C ARG A 342 25.97 5.38 3.14
N VAL A 343 27.09 5.65 3.83
CA VAL A 343 27.12 6.65 4.92
C VAL A 343 26.84 8.05 4.38
N ARG A 344 27.37 8.41 3.21
CA ARG A 344 27.09 9.68 2.56
C ARG A 344 25.61 9.82 2.23
N ALA A 345 24.98 8.80 1.63
CA ALA A 345 23.55 8.82 1.30
C ALA A 345 22.66 8.95 2.56
N ALA A 346 22.99 8.22 3.62
CA ALA A 346 22.28 8.35 4.90
C ALA A 346 22.45 9.74 5.52
N ALA A 347 23.64 10.35 5.41
CA ALA A 347 23.89 11.71 5.89
C ALA A 347 23.13 12.76 5.04
N GLU A 348 23.04 12.59 3.72
CA GLU A 348 22.25 13.43 2.82
C GLU A 348 20.75 13.39 3.16
N GLU A 349 20.21 12.20 3.43
CA GLU A 349 18.82 12.03 3.85
C GLU A 349 18.55 12.74 5.18
N VAL A 350 19.39 12.51 6.19
CA VAL A 350 19.27 13.20 7.49
C VAL A 350 19.39 14.71 7.32
N PHE A 351 20.33 15.21 6.53
CA PHE A 351 20.49 16.63 6.22
C PHE A 351 19.22 17.23 5.60
N ALA A 352 18.64 16.58 4.63
CA ALA A 352 17.42 17.03 3.95
C ALA A 352 16.22 17.04 4.92
N VAL A 353 16.02 15.97 5.69
CA VAL A 353 14.94 15.88 6.68
C VAL A 353 15.09 16.93 7.78
N ALA A 354 16.29 17.11 8.35
CA ALA A 354 16.54 18.13 9.36
C ALA A 354 16.29 19.55 8.83
N GLY A 355 16.66 19.81 7.57
CA GLY A 355 16.39 21.09 6.90
C GLY A 355 14.89 21.38 6.74
N ARG A 356 14.11 20.39 6.30
CA ARG A 356 12.64 20.49 6.20
C ARG A 356 11.99 20.69 7.57
N LEU A 357 12.42 19.93 8.59
CA LEU A 357 11.93 20.05 9.98
C LEU A 357 12.16 21.45 10.54
N LEU A 358 13.34 22.04 10.30
CA LEU A 358 13.65 23.41 10.72
C LEU A 358 12.80 24.46 10.02
N ALA A 359 12.52 24.26 8.74
CA ALA A 359 11.73 25.19 7.94
C ALA A 359 10.27 25.30 8.41
N LEU A 360 9.68 24.23 8.96
CA LEU A 360 8.27 24.15 9.36
C LEU A 360 7.34 24.80 8.32
N SER A 361 7.56 24.46 7.04
CA SER A 361 6.79 25.02 5.93
C SER A 361 5.30 24.70 6.09
N GLY A 362 4.43 25.64 5.73
CA GLY A 362 2.98 25.39 5.66
C GLY A 362 2.58 24.32 4.62
N ALA A 363 3.49 23.97 3.70
CA ALA A 363 3.32 22.90 2.74
C ALA A 363 3.60 21.49 3.34
N ASP A 364 4.22 21.43 4.54
CA ASP A 364 4.54 20.19 5.22
C ASP A 364 3.69 20.00 6.49
N VAL A 365 3.48 18.73 6.85
CA VAL A 365 2.93 18.30 8.13
C VAL A 365 4.07 17.68 8.94
N VAL A 366 4.31 18.23 10.12
CA VAL A 366 5.31 17.70 11.06
C VAL A 366 4.60 17.13 12.28
N TRP A 367 5.03 15.95 12.72
CA TRP A 367 4.51 15.32 13.94
C TRP A 367 5.59 14.47 14.63
N TRP A 368 5.39 14.23 15.89
CA TRP A 368 6.17 13.24 16.62
C TRP A 368 5.29 12.08 17.08
N SER A 369 5.88 10.92 17.33
CA SER A 369 5.17 9.75 17.86
C SER A 369 6.10 8.85 18.66
N THR A 370 5.54 8.19 19.71
CA THR A 370 6.20 7.13 20.49
C THR A 370 5.65 5.74 20.13
N GLU A 371 4.78 5.66 19.11
CA GLU A 371 4.21 4.38 18.67
C GLU A 371 5.31 3.46 18.12
N GLY A 372 5.32 2.21 18.56
CA GLY A 372 6.26 1.18 18.06
C GLY A 372 7.37 0.76 19.03
N GLY A 373 7.45 1.36 20.23
CA GLY A 373 8.33 0.89 21.32
C GLY A 373 9.83 1.10 21.11
N ARG A 374 10.24 1.91 20.12
CA ARG A 374 11.65 2.21 19.79
C ARG A 374 12.09 3.62 20.21
N GLY A 375 11.35 4.26 21.11
CA GLY A 375 11.55 5.65 21.49
C GLY A 375 10.79 6.64 20.59
N PRO A 376 10.85 7.95 20.93
CA PRO A 376 10.17 8.98 20.17
C PRO A 376 10.84 9.21 18.80
N VAL A 377 10.00 9.54 17.80
CA VAL A 377 10.40 9.78 16.42
C VAL A 377 9.71 11.03 15.91
N VAL A 378 10.41 11.89 15.18
CA VAL A 378 9.82 13.01 14.44
C VAL A 378 9.70 12.66 12.97
N ARG A 379 8.54 12.99 12.37
CA ARG A 379 8.27 12.75 10.96
C ARG A 379 7.80 14.02 10.27
N ILE A 380 8.06 14.09 8.96
CA ILE A 380 7.64 15.17 8.09
C ILE A 380 7.14 14.62 6.76
N ALA A 381 5.96 15.06 6.35
CA ALA A 381 5.37 14.67 5.07
C ALA A 381 4.71 15.89 4.40
N PRO A 382 4.57 15.92 3.07
CA PRO A 382 3.83 16.98 2.40
C PRO A 382 2.35 16.96 2.81
N LEU A 383 1.78 18.13 3.01
CA LEU A 383 0.36 18.31 3.29
C LEU A 383 -0.49 17.84 2.10
N SER A 384 -0.08 18.19 0.87
CA SER A 384 -0.67 17.76 -0.39
C SER A 384 0.40 17.14 -1.28
N VAL A 385 0.10 16.01 -1.89
CA VAL A 385 0.93 15.43 -2.96
C VAL A 385 0.40 15.80 -4.33
N GLY A 386 -0.82 16.36 -4.40
CA GLY A 386 -1.49 16.69 -5.65
C GLY A 386 -0.73 17.72 -6.46
N ASP A 387 -0.19 18.78 -5.82
CA ASP A 387 0.57 19.83 -6.50
C ASP A 387 1.83 19.27 -7.17
N ALA A 388 2.58 18.42 -6.44
CA ALA A 388 3.77 17.77 -6.97
C ALA A 388 3.46 16.82 -8.14
N LEU A 389 2.36 16.06 -8.04
CA LEU A 389 1.88 15.20 -9.13
C LEU A 389 1.40 16.01 -10.33
N ALA A 390 0.71 17.13 -10.10
CA ALA A 390 0.24 18.02 -11.14
C ALA A 390 1.39 18.62 -11.96
N GLU A 391 2.50 18.95 -11.31
CA GLU A 391 3.66 19.55 -11.96
C GLU A 391 4.54 18.52 -12.70
N SER A 392 4.67 17.30 -12.15
CA SER A 392 5.66 16.34 -12.62
C SER A 392 5.08 15.19 -13.45
N LEU A 393 3.85 14.76 -13.18
CA LEU A 393 3.29 13.53 -13.74
C LEU A 393 2.35 13.78 -14.91
N PHE A 394 1.42 14.73 -14.76
CA PHE A 394 0.35 14.91 -15.76
C PHE A 394 0.79 15.66 -17.02
N PRO A 395 1.71 16.63 -17.01
CA PRO A 395 2.07 17.36 -18.22
C PRO A 395 2.79 16.52 -19.29
N ALA A 396 3.45 15.43 -18.88
CA ALA A 396 4.36 14.70 -19.76
C ALA A 396 3.67 13.72 -20.72
N GLN A 397 2.56 13.09 -20.29
CA GLN A 397 1.88 12.03 -21.05
C GLN A 397 0.42 11.88 -20.62
N PRO A 398 -0.46 11.22 -21.42
CA PRO A 398 -1.78 10.81 -20.98
C PRO A 398 -1.68 9.85 -19.78
N VAL A 399 -2.52 10.09 -18.77
CA VAL A 399 -2.57 9.26 -17.56
C VAL A 399 -3.98 8.71 -17.39
N VAL A 400 -4.08 7.39 -17.25
CA VAL A 400 -5.32 6.69 -16.93
C VAL A 400 -5.25 6.18 -15.49
N LEU A 401 -6.15 6.68 -14.64
CA LEU A 401 -6.29 6.22 -13.27
C LEU A 401 -7.51 5.30 -13.16
N THR A 402 -7.32 4.13 -12.61
CA THR A 402 -8.42 3.16 -12.46
C THR A 402 -8.45 2.54 -11.08
N SER A 403 -9.66 2.26 -10.60
CA SER A 403 -9.90 1.50 -9.38
C SER A 403 -11.31 0.94 -9.35
N ALA A 404 -11.53 -0.08 -8.52
CA ALA A 404 -12.87 -0.57 -8.23
C ALA A 404 -13.69 0.42 -7.39
N THR A 405 -13.00 1.23 -6.60
CA THR A 405 -13.58 2.17 -5.64
C THR A 405 -12.82 3.50 -5.72
N ILE A 406 -13.28 4.42 -6.53
CA ILE A 406 -12.63 5.72 -6.71
C ILE A 406 -13.55 6.89 -6.36
N LYS A 407 -14.86 6.71 -6.54
CA LYS A 407 -15.87 7.70 -6.17
C LYS A 407 -16.09 7.72 -4.65
N ALA A 408 -16.12 8.90 -4.09
CA ALA A 408 -16.51 9.12 -2.70
C ALA A 408 -17.85 9.86 -2.63
N GLY A 409 -18.85 9.28 -1.99
CA GLY A 409 -20.21 9.83 -1.95
C GLY A 409 -20.88 9.95 -3.33
N GLY A 410 -20.45 9.15 -4.29
CA GLY A 410 -20.96 9.17 -5.67
C GLY A 410 -20.27 10.18 -6.60
N SER A 411 -19.26 10.95 -6.12
CA SER A 411 -18.50 11.95 -6.90
C SER A 411 -17.06 11.55 -7.11
N PHE A 412 -16.47 11.93 -8.25
CA PHE A 412 -15.03 11.83 -8.54
C PHE A 412 -14.23 13.04 -7.97
N GLU A 413 -14.91 14.13 -7.68
CA GLU A 413 -14.28 15.40 -7.29
C GLU A 413 -13.25 15.29 -6.14
N PRO A 414 -13.49 14.54 -5.05
CA PRO A 414 -12.51 14.39 -3.98
C PRO A 414 -11.18 13.77 -4.43
N VAL A 415 -11.24 12.83 -5.38
CA VAL A 415 -10.03 12.19 -5.93
C VAL A 415 -9.31 13.11 -6.90
N LEU A 416 -10.05 13.78 -7.80
CA LEU A 416 -9.46 14.79 -8.71
C LEU A 416 -8.69 15.85 -7.92
N ALA A 417 -9.32 16.43 -6.89
CA ALA A 417 -8.70 17.43 -6.04
C ALA A 417 -7.48 16.90 -5.27
N SER A 418 -7.56 15.69 -4.72
CA SER A 418 -6.46 15.11 -3.92
C SER A 418 -5.23 14.74 -4.73
N LEU A 419 -5.41 14.49 -6.02
CA LEU A 419 -4.34 14.15 -6.97
C LEU A 419 -3.87 15.32 -7.81
N GLY A 420 -4.54 16.47 -7.74
CA GLY A 420 -4.20 17.64 -8.57
C GLY A 420 -4.46 17.43 -10.06
N LEU A 421 -5.46 16.62 -10.40
CA LEU A 421 -5.79 16.34 -11.80
C LEU A 421 -6.40 17.57 -12.49
N PRO A 422 -6.10 17.80 -13.79
CA PRO A 422 -6.70 18.87 -14.56
C PRO A 422 -8.24 18.80 -14.61
N GLU A 423 -8.89 19.96 -14.72
CA GLU A 423 -10.37 20.06 -14.72
C GLU A 423 -11.02 19.36 -15.94
N ASP A 424 -10.30 19.24 -17.06
CA ASP A 424 -10.74 18.57 -18.28
C ASP A 424 -10.54 17.05 -18.27
N THR A 425 -10.13 16.49 -17.12
CA THR A 425 -9.98 15.04 -16.95
C THR A 425 -11.30 14.30 -17.15
N THR A 426 -11.32 13.35 -18.05
CA THR A 426 -12.52 12.53 -18.32
C THR A 426 -12.80 11.56 -17.16
N CYS A 427 -14.00 11.63 -16.60
CA CYS A 427 -14.43 10.74 -15.53
C CYS A 427 -15.48 9.75 -16.01
N VAL A 428 -15.20 8.45 -15.89
CA VAL A 428 -16.08 7.38 -16.37
C VAL A 428 -16.36 6.38 -15.24
N ASP A 429 -17.64 6.05 -15.04
CA ASP A 429 -18.07 4.92 -14.22
C ASP A 429 -18.65 3.86 -15.15
N VAL A 430 -17.90 2.78 -15.36
CA VAL A 430 -18.33 1.68 -16.24
C VAL A 430 -19.24 0.68 -15.53
N GLY A 431 -19.61 0.98 -14.29
CA GLY A 431 -20.49 0.16 -13.49
C GLY A 431 -19.79 -1.08 -12.91
N ALA A 432 -20.60 -1.99 -12.45
CA ALA A 432 -20.18 -3.24 -11.84
C ALA A 432 -20.49 -4.42 -12.77
N GLY A 433 -19.62 -5.44 -12.73
CA GLY A 433 -19.82 -6.66 -13.50
C GLY A 433 -20.92 -7.57 -12.96
N PHE A 434 -21.57 -7.21 -11.84
CA PHE A 434 -22.50 -8.07 -11.11
C PHE A 434 -23.83 -7.39 -10.78
N ASP A 435 -24.91 -8.19 -10.63
CA ASP A 435 -26.22 -7.74 -10.15
C ASP A 435 -26.24 -7.72 -8.61
N TYR A 436 -25.55 -6.74 -8.04
CA TYR A 436 -25.40 -6.62 -6.58
C TYR A 436 -26.74 -6.59 -5.82
N ALA A 437 -27.79 -6.00 -6.40
CA ALA A 437 -29.10 -5.91 -5.76
C ALA A 437 -29.77 -7.27 -5.55
N ARG A 438 -29.45 -8.25 -6.42
CA ARG A 438 -29.94 -9.63 -6.32
C ARG A 438 -28.98 -10.57 -5.64
N GLN A 439 -27.69 -10.23 -5.61
CA GLN A 439 -26.63 -11.07 -5.08
C GLN A 439 -26.32 -10.79 -3.61
N GLY A 440 -26.56 -9.60 -3.12
CA GLY A 440 -26.13 -9.25 -1.78
C GLY A 440 -27.08 -8.32 -1.01
N ILE A 441 -26.94 -8.42 0.30
CA ILE A 441 -27.68 -7.59 1.26
C ILE A 441 -26.67 -6.67 1.97
N LEU A 442 -26.99 -5.38 2.05
CA LEU A 442 -26.36 -4.44 2.96
C LEU A 442 -27.22 -4.33 4.22
N TYR A 443 -26.72 -4.87 5.30
CA TYR A 443 -27.35 -4.78 6.61
C TYR A 443 -26.67 -3.74 7.48
N VAL A 444 -27.45 -2.85 8.13
CA VAL A 444 -26.94 -1.95 9.16
C VAL A 444 -27.65 -2.25 10.47
N ALA A 445 -26.88 -2.66 11.47
CA ALA A 445 -27.39 -2.98 12.80
C ALA A 445 -27.80 -1.70 13.56
N ARG A 446 -28.97 -1.16 13.21
CA ARG A 446 -29.46 0.12 13.76
C ARG A 446 -29.76 0.07 15.26
N HIS A 447 -30.01 -1.11 15.81
CA HIS A 447 -30.40 -1.31 17.20
C HIS A 447 -29.24 -1.36 18.19
N VAL A 448 -28.01 -1.59 17.70
CA VAL A 448 -26.82 -1.64 18.55
C VAL A 448 -26.37 -0.22 18.95
N PRO A 449 -25.72 -0.05 20.13
CA PRO A 449 -25.10 1.22 20.49
C PRO A 449 -24.00 1.62 19.50
N ALA A 450 -23.83 2.94 19.31
CA ALA A 450 -22.70 3.43 18.52
C ALA A 450 -21.37 3.04 19.19
N PRO A 451 -20.35 2.62 18.41
CA PRO A 451 -19.07 2.26 18.96
C PRO A 451 -18.38 3.46 19.62
N ASP A 452 -17.72 3.22 20.74
CA ASP A 452 -16.97 4.18 21.51
C ASP A 452 -15.45 4.03 21.34
N ARG A 453 -14.65 4.58 22.26
CA ARG A 453 -13.17 4.46 22.22
C ARG A 453 -12.69 3.05 22.52
N GLU A 454 -13.46 2.26 23.27
CA GLU A 454 -13.13 0.86 23.61
C GLU A 454 -13.46 -0.12 22.49
N GLY A 455 -14.27 0.30 21.52
CA GLY A 455 -14.61 -0.50 20.36
C GLY A 455 -16.08 -0.83 20.22
N ALA A 456 -16.39 -2.01 19.68
CA ALA A 456 -17.75 -2.50 19.54
C ALA A 456 -18.37 -2.80 20.92
N SER A 457 -19.66 -2.44 21.11
CA SER A 457 -20.40 -2.78 22.33
C SER A 457 -20.64 -4.29 22.45
N MET A 458 -21.05 -4.76 23.62
CA MET A 458 -21.41 -6.17 23.82
C MET A 458 -22.58 -6.57 22.92
N GLU A 459 -23.56 -5.71 22.76
CA GLU A 459 -24.73 -5.94 21.88
C GLU A 459 -24.30 -6.05 20.40
N ALA A 460 -23.28 -5.30 19.98
CA ALA A 460 -22.72 -5.43 18.63
C ALA A 460 -21.96 -6.75 18.46
N LEU A 461 -21.24 -7.22 19.49
CA LEU A 461 -20.59 -8.53 19.48
C LEU A 461 -21.60 -9.68 19.53
N ASP A 462 -22.72 -9.53 20.26
CA ASP A 462 -23.84 -10.48 20.25
C ASP A 462 -24.47 -10.57 18.86
N GLU A 463 -24.72 -9.44 18.21
CA GLU A 463 -25.25 -9.41 16.84
C GLU A 463 -24.26 -10.07 15.87
N LEU A 464 -22.96 -9.80 15.99
CA LEU A 464 -21.91 -10.47 15.21
C LEU A 464 -22.01 -12.00 15.38
N ALA A 465 -22.07 -12.49 16.61
CA ALA A 465 -22.15 -13.91 16.88
C ALA A 465 -23.40 -14.57 16.28
N MET A 466 -24.56 -13.94 16.38
CA MET A 466 -25.81 -14.40 15.76
C MET A 466 -25.73 -14.47 14.23
N LEU A 467 -25.06 -13.49 13.61
CA LEU A 467 -24.85 -13.48 12.16
C LEU A 467 -23.90 -14.57 11.73
N VAL A 468 -22.80 -14.80 12.48
CA VAL A 468 -21.82 -15.87 12.24
C VAL A 468 -22.49 -17.27 12.36
N GLU A 469 -23.32 -17.48 13.39
CA GLU A 469 -24.08 -18.73 13.55
C GLU A 469 -25.01 -18.98 12.35
N ALA A 470 -25.77 -17.97 11.94
CA ALA A 470 -26.67 -18.04 10.78
C ALA A 470 -25.92 -18.32 9.46
N ALA A 471 -24.71 -17.77 9.32
CA ALA A 471 -23.85 -18.00 8.16
C ALA A 471 -23.16 -19.38 8.16
N GLY A 472 -23.23 -20.14 9.26
CA GLY A 472 -22.47 -21.39 9.42
C GLY A 472 -20.96 -21.15 9.40
N GLY A 473 -20.46 -20.15 10.09
CA GLY A 473 -19.11 -19.63 9.93
C GLY A 473 -19.01 -18.75 8.67
N ARG A 474 -18.21 -19.15 7.68
CA ARG A 474 -18.03 -18.52 6.36
C ARG A 474 -17.99 -16.98 6.37
N THR A 475 -17.31 -16.44 7.41
CA THR A 475 -17.37 -15.02 7.78
C THR A 475 -15.99 -14.38 7.76
N LEU A 476 -15.91 -13.21 7.15
CA LEU A 476 -14.81 -12.26 7.30
C LEU A 476 -15.25 -11.12 8.23
N ALA A 477 -14.71 -11.09 9.46
CA ALA A 477 -15.03 -10.11 10.47
C ALA A 477 -13.91 -9.05 10.56
N LEU A 478 -14.22 -7.82 10.13
CA LEU A 478 -13.28 -6.72 9.96
C LEU A 478 -13.42 -5.69 11.07
N PHE A 479 -12.32 -5.39 11.73
CA PHE A 479 -12.24 -4.44 12.84
C PHE A 479 -11.29 -3.29 12.53
N SER A 480 -11.61 -2.13 13.06
CA SER A 480 -10.82 -0.91 12.87
C SER A 480 -9.62 -0.79 13.83
N SER A 481 -9.45 -1.71 14.78
CA SER A 481 -8.35 -1.71 15.74
C SER A 481 -7.94 -3.12 16.17
N TRP A 482 -6.68 -3.30 16.56
CA TRP A 482 -6.16 -4.56 17.10
C TRP A 482 -6.88 -4.99 18.38
N ASN A 483 -7.15 -4.04 19.28
CA ASN A 483 -7.95 -4.32 20.49
C ASN A 483 -9.35 -4.84 20.15
N GLY A 484 -9.98 -4.28 19.09
CA GLY A 484 -11.26 -4.79 18.58
C GLY A 484 -11.17 -6.21 18.07
N VAL A 485 -10.09 -6.56 17.35
CA VAL A 485 -9.83 -7.94 16.87
C VAL A 485 -9.72 -8.91 18.05
N GLU A 486 -8.89 -8.60 19.05
CA GLU A 486 -8.66 -9.47 20.22
C GLU A 486 -9.95 -9.65 21.02
N ARG A 487 -10.66 -8.58 21.37
CA ARG A 487 -11.93 -8.64 22.09
C ARG A 487 -13.00 -9.46 21.36
N ALA A 488 -13.14 -9.24 20.05
CA ALA A 488 -14.10 -9.99 19.24
C ALA A 488 -13.72 -11.47 19.14
N ALA A 489 -12.45 -11.76 18.94
CA ALA A 489 -11.97 -13.15 18.87
C ALA A 489 -12.23 -13.90 20.18
N ASP A 490 -11.94 -13.30 21.33
CA ASP A 490 -12.18 -13.91 22.63
C ASP A 490 -13.66 -14.08 22.91
N TYR A 491 -14.47 -13.08 22.58
CA TYR A 491 -15.92 -13.16 22.71
C TYR A 491 -16.52 -14.28 21.85
N LEU A 492 -16.14 -14.33 20.56
CA LEU A 492 -16.64 -15.33 19.62
C LEU A 492 -16.22 -16.76 20.03
N ARG A 493 -15.01 -16.97 20.53
CA ARG A 493 -14.55 -18.27 21.02
C ARG A 493 -15.43 -18.81 22.14
N VAL A 494 -15.84 -17.95 23.06
CA VAL A 494 -16.72 -18.33 24.17
C VAL A 494 -18.15 -18.53 23.70
N ARG A 495 -18.69 -17.56 22.95
CA ARG A 495 -20.10 -17.53 22.54
C ARG A 495 -20.45 -18.60 21.51
N LEU A 496 -19.51 -18.91 20.60
CA LEU A 496 -19.71 -19.91 19.54
C LEU A 496 -19.15 -21.29 19.88
N ALA A 497 -18.59 -21.51 21.09
CA ALA A 497 -18.04 -22.81 21.46
C ALA A 497 -19.02 -23.97 21.20
N PRO A 498 -20.34 -23.91 21.54
CA PRO A 498 -21.26 -25.00 21.23
C PRO A 498 -21.44 -25.25 19.72
N ALA A 499 -21.40 -24.18 18.90
CA ALA A 499 -21.53 -24.28 17.45
C ALA A 499 -20.24 -24.82 16.79
N VAL A 500 -19.09 -24.54 17.37
CA VAL A 500 -17.80 -25.12 16.95
C VAL A 500 -17.70 -26.58 17.33
N ASP A 501 -18.10 -26.95 18.57
CA ASP A 501 -18.06 -28.32 19.08
C ASP A 501 -18.97 -29.29 18.29
N ASN A 502 -20.11 -28.78 17.81
CA ASN A 502 -21.03 -29.58 16.99
C ASN A 502 -20.77 -29.49 15.48
N GLY A 503 -19.71 -28.72 15.06
CA GLY A 503 -19.30 -28.60 13.67
C GLY A 503 -20.18 -27.69 12.80
N THR A 504 -21.12 -26.94 13.38
CA THR A 504 -21.96 -25.98 12.64
C THR A 504 -21.15 -24.74 12.21
N VAL A 505 -20.17 -24.33 13.02
CA VAL A 505 -19.21 -23.27 12.75
C VAL A 505 -17.81 -23.89 12.80
N GLY A 506 -16.95 -23.53 11.87
CA GLY A 506 -15.56 -23.95 11.86
C GLY A 506 -14.67 -23.12 12.80
N PRO A 507 -13.35 -23.28 12.70
CA PRO A 507 -12.42 -22.61 13.58
C PRO A 507 -12.45 -21.08 13.43
N ILE A 508 -12.17 -20.39 14.54
CA ILE A 508 -12.01 -18.93 14.55
C ILE A 508 -10.54 -18.61 14.33
N LEU A 509 -10.23 -18.15 13.12
CA LEU A 509 -8.92 -17.73 12.68
C LEU A 509 -8.74 -16.26 13.03
N VAL A 510 -7.62 -15.90 13.63
CA VAL A 510 -7.40 -14.54 14.14
C VAL A 510 -6.09 -14.00 13.60
N GLN A 511 -6.15 -12.84 12.96
CA GLN A 511 -4.96 -12.10 12.55
C GLN A 511 -4.20 -11.59 13.79
N ARG A 512 -2.89 -11.83 13.84
CA ARG A 512 -2.02 -11.30 14.89
C ARG A 512 -1.09 -10.23 14.37
N LYS A 513 -0.75 -9.30 15.24
CA LYS A 513 0.17 -8.21 14.89
C LYS A 513 1.56 -8.76 14.57
N GLY A 514 2.06 -8.47 13.37
CA GLY A 514 3.39 -8.91 12.92
C GLY A 514 3.42 -10.29 12.25
N GLU A 515 2.28 -11.01 12.19
CA GLU A 515 2.19 -12.26 11.41
C GLU A 515 1.79 -11.99 9.96
N SER A 516 2.27 -12.84 9.06
CA SER A 516 1.89 -12.82 7.65
C SER A 516 0.42 -13.15 7.45
N VAL A 517 -0.20 -12.40 6.56
CA VAL A 517 -1.62 -12.56 6.22
C VAL A 517 -1.86 -13.73 5.24
N GLY A 518 -0.87 -14.03 4.38
CA GLY A 518 -1.02 -15.03 3.31
C GLY A 518 -1.44 -16.41 3.80
N PRO A 519 -0.69 -17.05 4.71
CA PRO A 519 -1.05 -18.38 5.25
C PRO A 519 -2.41 -18.40 5.96
N LEU A 520 -2.78 -17.29 6.63
CA LEU A 520 -4.06 -17.16 7.31
C LEU A 520 -5.23 -17.14 6.32
N VAL A 521 -5.08 -16.40 5.23
CA VAL A 521 -6.08 -16.32 4.14
C VAL A 521 -6.20 -17.65 3.39
N GLN A 522 -5.08 -18.32 3.14
CA GLN A 522 -5.09 -19.65 2.53
C GLN A 522 -5.87 -20.64 3.39
N ARG A 523 -5.59 -20.67 4.67
CA ARG A 523 -6.31 -21.52 5.62
C ARG A 523 -7.80 -21.19 5.67
N PHE A 524 -8.17 -19.91 5.64
CA PHE A 524 -9.58 -19.48 5.57
C PHE A 524 -10.28 -19.98 4.29
N ALA A 525 -9.57 -20.01 3.18
CA ALA A 525 -10.11 -20.55 1.91
C ALA A 525 -10.28 -22.08 1.94
N GLU A 526 -9.37 -22.79 2.60
CA GLU A 526 -9.36 -24.25 2.73
C GLU A 526 -10.38 -24.78 3.75
N GLU A 527 -10.76 -23.97 4.74
CA GLU A 527 -11.71 -24.30 5.80
C GLU A 527 -13.03 -23.51 5.64
N PRO A 528 -13.97 -23.93 4.76
CA PRO A 528 -15.12 -23.10 4.35
C PRO A 528 -16.02 -22.60 5.47
N ALA A 529 -16.18 -23.36 6.58
CA ALA A 529 -17.01 -22.96 7.72
C ALA A 529 -16.27 -22.07 8.74
N SER A 530 -15.03 -21.68 8.47
CA SER A 530 -14.21 -20.88 9.38
C SER A 530 -14.68 -19.41 9.47
N VAL A 531 -14.23 -18.75 10.54
CA VAL A 531 -14.43 -17.31 10.78
C VAL A 531 -13.06 -16.64 10.81
N LEU A 532 -12.81 -15.71 9.92
CA LEU A 532 -11.57 -14.92 9.91
C LEU A 532 -11.80 -13.55 10.55
N VAL A 533 -11.13 -13.31 11.68
CA VAL A 533 -11.20 -12.05 12.42
C VAL A 533 -9.90 -11.28 12.21
N GLY A 534 -10.00 -10.05 11.73
CA GLY A 534 -8.81 -9.23 11.50
C GLY A 534 -9.08 -7.76 11.30
N THR A 535 -8.00 -7.01 11.05
CA THR A 535 -8.05 -5.56 10.86
C THR A 535 -8.38 -5.17 9.42
N VAL A 536 -8.54 -3.87 9.21
CA VAL A 536 -8.69 -3.23 7.88
C VAL A 536 -7.60 -3.67 6.88
N ALA A 537 -6.40 -4.04 7.35
CA ALA A 537 -5.33 -4.55 6.49
C ALA A 537 -5.74 -5.80 5.70
N LEU A 538 -6.67 -6.60 6.22
CA LEU A 538 -7.24 -7.74 5.51
C LEU A 538 -8.16 -7.33 4.32
N TRP A 539 -8.59 -6.05 4.25
CA TRP A 539 -9.40 -5.58 3.12
C TRP A 539 -8.59 -5.54 1.83
N GLN A 540 -7.27 -5.38 1.95
CA GLN A 540 -6.35 -5.36 0.83
C GLN A 540 -5.77 -6.77 0.63
N GLY A 541 -6.05 -7.39 -0.52
CA GLY A 541 -5.36 -8.63 -0.91
C GLY A 541 -6.05 -9.96 -0.58
N ILE A 542 -7.19 -9.99 0.13
CA ILE A 542 -7.95 -11.23 0.30
C ILE A 542 -8.72 -11.54 -0.99
N ASP A 543 -8.42 -12.68 -1.58
CA ASP A 543 -9.15 -13.29 -2.68
C ASP A 543 -9.62 -14.68 -2.27
N VAL A 544 -10.85 -14.77 -1.70
CA VAL A 544 -11.43 -16.02 -1.21
C VAL A 544 -12.64 -16.39 -2.06
N PRO A 545 -12.74 -17.63 -2.54
CA PRO A 545 -13.87 -18.10 -3.33
C PRO A 545 -15.21 -18.00 -2.58
N GLY A 546 -16.31 -17.74 -3.29
CA GLY A 546 -17.65 -17.50 -2.75
C GLY A 546 -18.20 -18.56 -1.80
N LYS A 547 -17.76 -19.83 -1.93
CA LYS A 547 -18.19 -20.91 -1.01
C LYS A 547 -17.72 -20.73 0.42
N SER A 548 -16.58 -20.07 0.63
CA SER A 548 -15.98 -19.83 1.95
C SER A 548 -16.36 -18.48 2.56
N LEU A 549 -17.02 -17.59 1.80
CA LEU A 549 -17.36 -16.24 2.24
C LEU A 549 -18.79 -15.86 1.83
N VAL A 550 -19.71 -15.83 2.81
CA VAL A 550 -21.09 -15.35 2.62
C VAL A 550 -21.45 -14.18 3.53
N LEU A 551 -20.58 -13.87 4.49
CA LEU A 551 -20.78 -12.76 5.43
C LEU A 551 -19.50 -11.96 5.58
N VAL A 552 -19.58 -10.67 5.28
CA VAL A 552 -18.56 -9.68 5.64
C VAL A 552 -19.13 -8.79 6.72
N THR A 553 -18.47 -8.70 7.87
CA THR A 553 -18.90 -7.77 8.93
C THR A 553 -17.89 -6.67 9.12
N ILE A 554 -18.35 -5.46 9.40
CA ILE A 554 -17.55 -4.25 9.64
C ILE A 554 -17.96 -3.69 10.98
N ASP A 555 -17.04 -3.62 11.95
CA ASP A 555 -17.33 -3.24 13.33
C ASP A 555 -17.86 -1.81 13.45
N ARG A 556 -17.26 -0.88 12.73
CA ARG A 556 -17.62 0.54 12.71
C ARG A 556 -17.26 1.19 11.38
N ILE A 557 -17.81 2.35 11.11
CA ILE A 557 -17.37 3.20 10.00
C ILE A 557 -15.89 3.51 10.19
N PRO A 558 -15.01 3.16 9.22
CA PRO A 558 -13.56 3.26 9.36
C PRO A 558 -13.07 4.70 9.17
N PHE A 559 -13.56 5.61 10.01
CA PHE A 559 -13.03 6.96 10.06
C PHE A 559 -11.55 6.93 10.45
N PRO A 560 -10.72 7.78 9.84
CA PRO A 560 -9.37 7.96 10.31
C PRO A 560 -9.38 8.42 11.78
N ARG A 561 -8.31 8.10 12.49
CA ARG A 561 -8.17 8.51 13.89
C ARG A 561 -8.20 10.04 13.99
N PRO A 562 -8.91 10.61 14.96
CA PRO A 562 -8.98 12.07 15.13
C PRO A 562 -7.60 12.71 15.40
N ASP A 563 -6.67 11.92 15.95
CA ASP A 563 -5.29 12.30 16.28
C ASP A 563 -4.29 11.97 15.16
N ASP A 564 -4.75 11.49 13.99
CA ASP A 564 -3.89 11.31 12.81
C ASP A 564 -3.38 12.68 12.33
N PRO A 565 -2.05 12.91 12.38
CA PRO A 565 -1.49 14.23 12.10
C PRO A 565 -1.70 14.70 10.66
N ILE A 566 -1.59 13.79 9.69
CA ILE A 566 -1.73 14.11 8.26
C ILE A 566 -3.20 14.39 7.94
N VAL A 567 -4.09 13.51 8.39
CA VAL A 567 -5.53 13.68 8.13
C VAL A 567 -6.07 14.93 8.79
N SER A 568 -5.71 15.19 10.06
CA SER A 568 -6.13 16.40 10.77
C SER A 568 -5.61 17.69 10.11
N ALA A 569 -4.36 17.66 9.60
CA ALA A 569 -3.80 18.78 8.86
C ALA A 569 -4.53 19.04 7.53
N ARG A 570 -4.80 17.99 6.77
CA ARG A 570 -5.56 18.07 5.51
C ARG A 570 -6.99 18.56 5.74
N GLN A 571 -7.67 18.10 6.80
CA GLN A 571 -8.99 18.63 7.17
C GLN A 571 -8.93 20.12 7.48
N ALA A 572 -7.97 20.55 8.30
CA ALA A 572 -7.81 21.96 8.64
C ALA A 572 -7.51 22.84 7.42
N ALA A 573 -6.72 22.34 6.47
CA ALA A 573 -6.44 23.06 5.23
C ALA A 573 -7.69 23.23 4.36
N VAL A 574 -8.51 22.20 4.23
CA VAL A 574 -9.80 22.28 3.50
C VAL A 574 -10.76 23.22 4.20
N ASP A 575 -10.88 23.18 5.54
CA ASP A 575 -11.74 24.10 6.32
C ASP A 575 -11.27 25.55 6.16
N ALA A 576 -9.96 25.80 6.17
CA ALA A 576 -9.39 27.13 5.94
C ALA A 576 -9.67 27.67 4.52
N ALA A 577 -9.78 26.79 3.52
CA ALA A 577 -10.18 27.14 2.16
C ALA A 577 -11.70 27.30 1.97
N GLY A 578 -12.50 27.23 3.06
CA GLY A 578 -13.97 27.37 3.04
C GLY A 578 -14.73 26.10 2.65
N GLY A 579 -14.06 24.96 2.57
CA GLY A 579 -14.65 23.66 2.34
C GLY A 579 -15.13 22.98 3.63
N SER A 580 -15.34 21.66 3.57
CA SER A 580 -15.63 20.84 4.74
C SER A 580 -14.60 19.72 4.83
N GLY A 581 -13.60 19.90 5.69
CA GLY A 581 -12.53 18.92 5.91
C GLY A 581 -13.08 17.56 6.33
N PHE A 582 -14.11 17.55 7.16
CA PHE A 582 -14.78 16.30 7.51
C PHE A 582 -15.34 15.57 6.29
N ARG A 583 -16.04 16.25 5.39
CA ARG A 583 -16.67 15.62 4.22
C ARG A 583 -15.64 15.22 3.16
N GLN A 584 -14.71 16.12 2.85
CA GLN A 584 -13.79 15.95 1.74
C GLN A 584 -12.60 15.04 2.09
N VAL A 585 -12.25 14.93 3.37
CA VAL A 585 -11.09 14.12 3.80
C VAL A 585 -11.55 12.88 4.59
N ALA A 586 -12.14 13.06 5.78
CA ALA A 586 -12.43 11.93 6.65
C ALA A 586 -13.55 11.03 6.12
N LEU A 587 -14.67 11.63 5.68
CA LEU A 587 -15.82 10.89 5.16
C LEU A 587 -15.49 10.23 3.81
N ALA A 588 -14.75 10.91 2.92
CA ALA A 588 -14.30 10.36 1.66
C ALA A 588 -13.41 9.12 1.87
N ARG A 589 -12.43 9.21 2.79
CA ARG A 589 -11.58 8.08 3.15
C ARG A 589 -12.37 6.91 3.75
N ALA A 590 -13.28 7.19 4.68
CA ALA A 590 -14.13 6.15 5.26
C ALA A 590 -15.02 5.47 4.21
N ALA A 591 -15.55 6.23 3.25
CA ALA A 591 -16.36 5.73 2.15
C ALA A 591 -15.57 4.76 1.25
N LEU A 592 -14.34 5.11 0.88
CA LEU A 592 -13.46 4.25 0.07
C LEU A 592 -13.13 2.95 0.80
N LEU A 593 -12.76 3.02 2.08
CA LEU A 593 -12.46 1.84 2.88
C LEU A 593 -13.69 0.93 3.02
N LEU A 594 -14.87 1.48 3.32
CA LEU A 594 -16.11 0.70 3.37
C LEU A 594 -16.41 -0.01 2.05
N ALA A 595 -16.26 0.70 0.93
CA ALA A 595 -16.48 0.14 -0.40
C ALA A 595 -15.52 -1.01 -0.72
N GLN A 596 -14.27 -0.91 -0.32
CA GLN A 596 -13.28 -1.99 -0.45
C GLN A 596 -13.69 -3.23 0.37
N GLY A 597 -14.08 -3.04 1.63
CA GLY A 597 -14.54 -4.14 2.48
C GLY A 597 -15.78 -4.81 1.93
N ALA A 598 -16.78 -4.04 1.51
CA ALA A 598 -18.00 -4.56 0.90
C ALA A 598 -17.73 -5.28 -0.44
N GLY A 599 -16.77 -4.80 -1.22
CA GLY A 599 -16.36 -5.40 -2.49
C GLY A 599 -15.70 -6.77 -2.38
N ARG A 600 -15.39 -7.24 -1.17
CA ARG A 600 -14.86 -8.60 -0.95
C ARG A 600 -15.91 -9.70 -1.06
N LEU A 601 -17.18 -9.37 -0.90
CA LEU A 601 -18.27 -10.34 -0.83
C LEU A 601 -18.62 -10.97 -2.20
N ILE A 602 -18.80 -10.15 -3.23
CA ILE A 602 -19.26 -10.60 -4.56
C ILE A 602 -18.11 -10.52 -5.57
N ARG A 603 -17.69 -11.68 -6.10
CA ARG A 603 -16.57 -11.82 -7.03
C ARG A 603 -16.94 -12.61 -8.28
N SER A 604 -18.06 -13.34 -8.22
CA SER A 604 -18.60 -14.11 -9.33
C SER A 604 -20.12 -13.92 -9.45
N GLU A 605 -20.68 -14.35 -10.58
CA GLU A 605 -22.13 -14.32 -10.82
C GLU A 605 -22.91 -15.24 -9.87
N SER A 606 -22.24 -16.27 -9.34
CA SER A 606 -22.84 -17.22 -8.40
C SER A 606 -22.77 -16.79 -6.95
N ASP A 607 -21.92 -15.82 -6.59
CA ASP A 607 -21.75 -15.40 -5.19
C ASP A 607 -23.02 -14.76 -4.64
N ARG A 608 -23.29 -15.05 -3.39
CA ARG A 608 -24.42 -14.50 -2.62
C ARG A 608 -23.97 -14.27 -1.19
N GLY A 609 -24.47 -13.20 -0.55
CA GLY A 609 -24.14 -12.99 0.85
C GLY A 609 -24.61 -11.65 1.44
N VAL A 610 -24.04 -11.33 2.59
CA VAL A 610 -24.38 -10.16 3.39
C VAL A 610 -23.13 -9.36 3.72
N VAL A 611 -23.20 -8.05 3.54
CA VAL A 611 -22.32 -7.07 4.18
C VAL A 611 -23.05 -6.50 5.37
N ALA A 612 -22.55 -6.74 6.59
CA ALA A 612 -23.16 -6.26 7.83
C ALA A 612 -22.28 -5.17 8.46
N VAL A 613 -22.81 -3.97 8.62
CA VAL A 613 -22.15 -2.86 9.31
C VAL A 613 -22.76 -2.72 10.72
N LEU A 614 -21.93 -2.96 11.73
CA LEU A 614 -22.33 -2.95 13.15
C LEU A 614 -22.25 -1.53 13.76
N ASP A 615 -22.42 -0.52 12.94
CA ASP A 615 -22.41 0.89 13.34
C ASP A 615 -23.72 1.58 12.94
N PRO A 616 -24.58 1.92 13.92
CA PRO A 616 -25.89 2.49 13.64
C PRO A 616 -25.83 3.85 12.94
N ARG A 617 -24.71 4.57 13.04
CA ARG A 617 -24.51 5.89 12.41
C ARG A 617 -24.66 5.84 10.89
N MET A 618 -24.39 4.69 10.26
CA MET A 618 -24.59 4.50 8.82
C MET A 618 -26.09 4.59 8.41
N ALA A 619 -27.02 4.32 9.34
CA ALA A 619 -28.47 4.45 9.13
C ALA A 619 -29.04 5.74 9.73
N THR A 620 -28.44 6.28 10.80
CA THR A 620 -29.03 7.34 11.61
C THR A 620 -28.39 8.72 11.42
N SER A 621 -27.16 8.79 10.95
CA SER A 621 -26.46 10.07 10.75
C SER A 621 -26.75 10.70 9.39
N GLY A 622 -26.67 12.04 9.32
CA GLY A 622 -26.90 12.79 8.07
C GLY A 622 -25.93 12.46 6.92
N TYR A 623 -24.75 11.90 7.23
CA TYR A 623 -23.78 11.43 6.23
C TYR A 623 -23.97 9.96 5.84
N GLY A 624 -24.84 9.22 6.51
CA GLY A 624 -25.04 7.78 6.28
C GLY A 624 -25.49 7.45 4.86
N SER A 625 -26.31 8.30 4.24
CA SER A 625 -26.73 8.12 2.85
C SER A 625 -25.56 8.24 1.86
N ALA A 626 -24.62 9.17 2.09
CA ALA A 626 -23.43 9.35 1.27
C ALA A 626 -22.49 8.13 1.38
N LEU A 627 -22.32 7.57 2.58
CA LEU A 627 -21.55 6.33 2.78
C LEU A 627 -22.19 5.15 2.04
N ARG A 628 -23.52 4.98 2.16
CA ARG A 628 -24.22 3.90 1.43
C ARG A 628 -24.14 4.06 -0.09
N ALA A 629 -24.17 5.29 -0.60
CA ALA A 629 -24.02 5.56 -2.03
C ALA A 629 -22.61 5.23 -2.59
N SER A 630 -21.60 5.10 -1.72
CA SER A 630 -20.24 4.72 -2.08
C SER A 630 -20.04 3.19 -2.14
N LEU A 631 -20.98 2.41 -1.59
CA LEU A 631 -20.94 0.96 -1.61
C LEU A 631 -21.50 0.39 -2.92
N PRO A 632 -21.16 -0.86 -3.27
CA PRO A 632 -21.91 -1.57 -4.28
C PRO A 632 -23.42 -1.50 -4.02
N PRO A 633 -24.28 -1.42 -5.04
CA PRO A 633 -25.72 -1.22 -4.87
C PRO A 633 -26.43 -2.50 -4.37
N LEU A 634 -26.03 -2.97 -3.19
CA LEU A 634 -26.64 -4.09 -2.46
C LEU A 634 -28.06 -3.73 -1.99
N TRP A 635 -28.91 -4.73 -1.82
CA TRP A 635 -30.23 -4.51 -1.23
C TRP A 635 -30.09 -4.13 0.25
N PHE A 636 -30.61 -2.95 0.61
CA PHE A 636 -30.43 -2.36 1.94
C PHE A 636 -31.53 -2.75 2.93
N THR A 637 -31.14 -3.15 4.15
CA THR A 637 -32.07 -3.39 5.28
C THR A 637 -31.45 -3.05 6.63
N THR A 638 -32.30 -2.79 7.63
CA THR A 638 -31.94 -2.69 9.05
C THR A 638 -32.59 -3.77 9.89
N ASP A 639 -33.25 -4.74 9.26
CA ASP A 639 -33.91 -5.87 9.91
C ASP A 639 -33.01 -7.08 10.02
N GLY A 640 -32.50 -7.36 11.24
CA GLY A 640 -31.60 -8.47 11.51
C GLY A 640 -32.26 -9.85 11.35
N ALA A 641 -33.59 -9.98 11.51
CA ALA A 641 -34.28 -11.26 11.32
C ALA A 641 -34.23 -11.67 9.84
N VAL A 642 -34.54 -10.74 8.92
CA VAL A 642 -34.45 -10.98 7.46
C VAL A 642 -33.05 -11.41 7.06
N VAL A 643 -32.02 -10.80 7.66
CA VAL A 643 -30.63 -11.10 7.36
C VAL A 643 -30.24 -12.50 7.84
N ARG A 644 -30.59 -12.85 9.08
CA ARG A 644 -30.30 -14.20 9.62
C ARG A 644 -31.03 -15.28 8.81
N ASP A 645 -32.28 -15.05 8.42
CA ASP A 645 -33.03 -15.99 7.57
C ASP A 645 -32.37 -16.14 6.18
N ALA A 646 -31.83 -15.07 5.60
CA ALA A 646 -31.13 -15.11 4.34
C ALA A 646 -29.80 -15.89 4.44
N LEU A 647 -29.03 -15.66 5.50
CA LEU A 647 -27.77 -16.40 5.76
C LEU A 647 -28.04 -17.87 6.03
N ALA A 648 -29.07 -18.22 6.82
CA ALA A 648 -29.44 -19.60 7.09
C ALA A 648 -29.83 -20.37 5.80
N ARG A 649 -30.53 -19.69 4.86
CA ARG A 649 -30.82 -20.28 3.53
C ARG A 649 -29.58 -20.53 2.70
N LEU A 650 -28.58 -19.65 2.78
CA LEU A 650 -27.28 -19.84 2.09
C LEU A 650 -26.44 -20.95 2.75
N ASN A 651 -26.72 -21.29 4.01
CA ASN A 651 -26.05 -22.35 4.75
C ASN A 651 -26.76 -23.70 4.63
N ALA A 652 -28.00 -23.74 4.16
CA ALA A 652 -28.70 -24.99 3.92
C ALA A 652 -27.98 -25.81 2.83
N PRO A 653 -27.84 -27.14 2.97
CA PRO A 653 -27.30 -27.97 1.90
C PRO A 653 -28.16 -27.81 0.65
N ASP A 654 -27.51 -27.70 -0.51
CA ASP A 654 -28.21 -27.69 -1.80
C ASP A 654 -29.15 -28.93 -1.85
N GLU A 655 -30.45 -28.71 -1.75
CA GLU A 655 -31.41 -29.73 -2.11
C GLU A 655 -31.31 -29.92 -3.63
N GLY A 656 -30.54 -30.94 -4.05
CA GLY A 656 -30.13 -31.29 -5.40
C GLY A 656 -31.27 -31.49 -6.41
#